data_4ec47b0addd7c87b3b67ac0b3c6a274f
#
_entry.id   4ec47b0addd7c87b3b67ac0b3c6a274f
#
_cell.length_a   1.000
_cell.length_b   1.000
_cell.length_c   1.000
_cell.angle_alpha   90.00
_cell.angle_beta   90.00
_cell.angle_gamma   90.00
#
_symmetry.space_group_name_H-M   'P 1'
#
loop_
_entity.id
_entity.type
_entity.pdbx_description
1 polymer ?
#
loop_
_entity_poly.entity_id
_entity_poly.type
_entity_poly.pdbx_seq_one_letter_code
_entity_poly.pdbx_strand_id
1 'polypeptide(L)'
;MATSQVSGAVSGIDWATTIAQLMEIERRPVYLLEDRKQTLQTKLSLWSSLQTKVLALQSSCEAMDTRAEFAVKAATTSDSTILGVTAESGAETGNHSVRVMQLARAHKVACQGWADKNSTGVGDSGGDFVIQVGEETVTIDDADISASTTLEQLRDLINNDPDNDGLVTASILNDGSGSNGYRLILTADETGTENAISITSNPTNLNFATSVIDEVELGSGWSGSSTPAVGGSASYTGTINKTFTFTVSGSGTLTIGTDTIDIDWVDSEGNSGTITVPSGYGGEEISVAEGVTLTFGAGTLEGGEDFALDVYHPTLVAAQDAQIQVDGIYMTKSSNTITDVLAGVTLDLLSADADTTVDITVSNDTTAVKGKIQAFVNAYNALMSEVAADSSYDEENEVAAPLLGDGNLASLRGDFSTIIATQIPGLPDDALLFSLAHIGIKSTTNGLLAIDDSALTDALDENFDDVVDLFCESFTSNDSKIFFQSRNEMTQGGVYSVSLAYDADGNITSAQIDGVDATIDGIFIVGAEGTSAEGLRLGFTYPGTGAGSVDTTVRLGLGAAAQMGGQCILSTDSEIGEIHFAQDGLTDSIETIDRRIEMWEMRLERTEEQLRRQFAQLEVILGQLQNQSRYLSGVLG
;
A
#
# COMPACT_ATOMS: atom_id res chain seq x y z
N MET A 1 -28.20 17.37 57.34
CA MET A 1 -28.47 17.43 58.78
C MET A 1 -27.13 17.49 59.49
N ALA A 2 -26.95 18.41 60.47
CA ALA A 2 -25.69 18.62 61.12
C ALA A 2 -25.30 17.35 61.91
N THR A 3 -24.19 16.73 61.58
CA THR A 3 -23.56 15.65 62.32
C THR A 3 -23.17 16.15 63.72
N SER A 4 -23.90 15.76 64.75
CA SER A 4 -23.49 15.99 66.13
C SER A 4 -22.18 15.24 66.37
N GLN A 5 -21.05 15.99 66.40
CA GLN A 5 -19.78 15.45 66.89
C GLN A 5 -20.02 14.94 68.33
N VAL A 6 -19.90 13.63 68.50
CA VAL A 6 -19.83 13.02 69.86
C VAL A 6 -18.43 13.34 70.36
N SER A 7 -18.28 14.50 71.00
CA SER A 7 -17.05 14.89 71.65
C SER A 7 -17.07 14.30 73.04
N GLY A 8 -16.03 13.57 73.47
CA GLY A 8 -15.85 13.06 74.83
C GLY A 8 -15.64 14.17 75.87
N ALA A 9 -16.44 15.23 75.80
CA ALA A 9 -16.33 16.42 76.64
C ALA A 9 -16.57 16.15 78.12
N VAL A 10 -17.25 15.07 78.44
CA VAL A 10 -17.57 14.69 79.86
C VAL A 10 -16.71 13.50 80.31
N SER A 11 -16.53 12.49 79.48
CA SER A 11 -15.78 11.28 79.81
C SER A 11 -14.26 11.40 79.58
N GLY A 12 -13.83 12.32 78.70
CA GLY A 12 -12.43 12.43 78.22
C GLY A 12 -12.04 11.31 77.24
N ILE A 13 -12.99 10.51 76.77
CA ILE A 13 -12.76 9.40 75.86
C ILE A 13 -13.01 9.91 74.43
N ASP A 14 -12.07 9.66 73.51
CA ASP A 14 -12.29 9.91 72.07
C ASP A 14 -13.17 8.81 71.47
N TRP A 15 -14.49 9.05 71.54
CA TRP A 15 -15.48 8.13 70.97
C TRP A 15 -15.41 8.06 69.46
N ALA A 16 -14.98 9.12 68.78
CA ALA A 16 -14.87 9.14 67.33
C ALA A 16 -13.80 8.13 66.86
N THR A 17 -12.61 8.16 67.47
CA THR A 17 -11.57 7.16 67.20
C THR A 17 -11.99 5.75 67.59
N THR A 18 -12.69 5.59 68.71
CA THR A 18 -13.19 4.25 69.15
C THR A 18 -14.21 3.68 68.16
N ILE A 19 -15.16 4.50 67.70
CA ILE A 19 -16.14 4.08 66.67
C ILE A 19 -15.42 3.72 65.40
N ALA A 20 -14.46 4.54 64.93
CA ALA A 20 -13.70 4.26 63.72
C ALA A 20 -12.95 2.92 63.78
N GLN A 21 -12.30 2.62 64.92
CA GLN A 21 -11.63 1.32 65.12
C GLN A 21 -12.60 0.13 65.17
N LEU A 22 -13.78 0.28 65.76
CA LEU A 22 -14.83 -0.76 65.74
C LEU A 22 -15.36 -0.96 64.31
N MET A 23 -15.60 0.10 63.59
CA MET A 23 -16.08 0.06 62.22
C MET A 23 -15.06 -0.59 61.27
N GLU A 24 -13.76 -0.40 61.49
CA GLU A 24 -12.71 -1.06 60.72
C GLU A 24 -12.74 -2.58 60.90
N ILE A 25 -13.01 -3.06 62.09
CA ILE A 25 -13.19 -4.50 62.35
C ILE A 25 -14.44 -5.05 61.63
N GLU A 26 -15.53 -4.29 61.72
CA GLU A 26 -16.80 -4.65 61.05
C GLU A 26 -16.69 -4.61 59.51
N ARG A 27 -15.74 -3.85 58.97
CA ARG A 27 -15.46 -3.74 57.53
C ARG A 27 -14.68 -4.92 56.95
N ARG A 28 -14.08 -5.80 57.74
CA ARG A 28 -13.33 -6.97 57.25
C ARG A 28 -14.05 -7.80 56.18
N PRO A 29 -15.37 -8.06 56.26
CA PRO A 29 -16.08 -8.79 55.20
C PRO A 29 -16.09 -8.03 53.86
N VAL A 30 -16.11 -6.70 53.90
CA VAL A 30 -16.05 -5.87 52.69
C VAL A 30 -14.68 -6.02 52.03
N TYR A 31 -13.58 -5.89 52.80
CA TYR A 31 -12.21 -6.07 52.28
C TYR A 31 -12.01 -7.44 51.63
N LEU A 32 -12.55 -8.52 52.23
CA LEU A 32 -12.49 -9.87 51.61
C LEU A 32 -13.28 -9.97 50.32
N LEU A 33 -14.40 -9.24 50.19
CA LEU A 33 -15.18 -9.19 48.94
C LEU A 33 -14.45 -8.35 47.88
N GLU A 34 -13.82 -7.25 48.27
CA GLU A 34 -12.99 -6.41 47.38
C GLU A 34 -11.78 -7.18 46.84
N ASP A 35 -11.06 -7.92 47.69
CA ASP A 35 -9.93 -8.78 47.26
C ASP A 35 -10.39 -9.83 46.26
N ARG A 36 -11.57 -10.46 46.55
CA ARG A 36 -12.16 -11.46 45.65
C ARG A 36 -12.57 -10.81 44.31
N LYS A 37 -13.16 -9.61 44.35
CA LYS A 37 -13.52 -8.85 43.15
C LYS A 37 -12.29 -8.55 42.31
N GLN A 38 -11.22 -8.08 42.93
CA GLN A 38 -9.98 -7.80 42.27
C GLN A 38 -9.37 -9.04 41.58
N THR A 39 -9.44 -10.19 42.25
CA THR A 39 -9.02 -11.47 41.67
C THR A 39 -9.83 -11.83 40.44
N LEU A 40 -11.15 -11.64 40.45
CA LEU A 40 -12.02 -11.91 39.30
C LEU A 40 -11.79 -10.90 38.17
N GLN A 41 -11.55 -9.63 38.49
CA GLN A 41 -11.20 -8.61 37.51
C GLN A 41 -9.86 -8.93 36.83
N THR A 42 -8.88 -9.43 37.58
CA THR A 42 -7.62 -9.92 37.00
C THR A 42 -7.87 -11.06 36.01
N LYS A 43 -8.69 -12.05 36.39
CA LYS A 43 -9.06 -13.14 35.47
C LYS A 43 -9.78 -12.65 34.22
N LEU A 44 -10.70 -11.72 34.36
CA LEU A 44 -11.43 -11.11 33.25
C LEU A 44 -10.47 -10.39 32.28
N SER A 45 -9.48 -9.66 32.82
CA SER A 45 -8.43 -9.00 32.03
C SER A 45 -7.59 -10.01 31.25
N LEU A 46 -7.22 -11.14 31.85
CA LEU A 46 -6.46 -12.21 31.19
C LEU A 46 -7.27 -12.83 30.04
N TRP A 47 -8.57 -13.12 30.24
CA TRP A 47 -9.43 -13.60 29.18
C TRP A 47 -9.59 -12.60 28.03
N SER A 48 -9.61 -11.29 28.31
CA SER A 48 -9.63 -10.24 27.28
C SER A 48 -8.31 -10.19 26.50
N SER A 49 -7.17 -10.43 27.17
CA SER A 49 -5.87 -10.57 26.52
C SER A 49 -5.82 -11.79 25.61
N LEU A 50 -6.27 -12.95 26.10
CA LEU A 50 -6.37 -14.18 25.31
C LEU A 50 -7.27 -14.00 24.08
N GLN A 51 -8.43 -13.34 24.24
CA GLN A 51 -9.30 -12.98 23.10
C GLN A 51 -8.54 -12.18 22.03
N THR A 52 -7.75 -11.19 22.44
CA THR A 52 -6.92 -10.41 21.53
C THR A 52 -5.90 -11.28 20.78
N LYS A 53 -5.30 -12.28 21.44
CA LYS A 53 -4.39 -13.24 20.80
C LYS A 53 -5.08 -14.17 19.82
N VAL A 54 -6.30 -14.64 20.17
CA VAL A 54 -7.13 -15.46 19.26
C VAL A 54 -7.51 -14.67 18.02
N LEU A 55 -7.92 -13.41 18.14
CA LEU A 55 -8.22 -12.55 17.00
C LEU A 55 -6.97 -12.26 16.12
N ALA A 56 -5.80 -12.10 16.73
CA ALA A 56 -4.54 -11.96 15.98
C ALA A 56 -4.17 -13.24 15.22
N LEU A 57 -4.41 -14.42 15.82
CA LEU A 57 -4.25 -15.70 15.15
C LEU A 57 -5.28 -15.85 14.01
N GLN A 58 -6.53 -15.50 14.23
CA GLN A 58 -7.56 -15.47 13.18
C GLN A 58 -7.11 -14.64 11.98
N SER A 59 -6.67 -13.40 12.18
CA SER A 59 -6.18 -12.54 11.08
C SER A 59 -4.98 -13.15 10.33
N SER A 60 -4.11 -13.89 11.02
CA SER A 60 -3.00 -14.58 10.36
C SER A 60 -3.46 -15.81 9.56
N CYS A 61 -4.54 -16.46 9.97
CA CYS A 61 -5.18 -17.54 9.23
C CYS A 61 -5.89 -17.01 7.98
N GLU A 62 -6.69 -15.96 8.10
CA GLU A 62 -7.40 -15.30 6.99
C GLU A 62 -6.47 -14.81 5.88
N ALA A 63 -5.20 -14.53 6.21
CA ALA A 63 -4.19 -14.16 5.22
C ALA A 63 -3.64 -15.35 4.42
N MET A 64 -4.09 -16.60 4.70
CA MET A 64 -3.54 -17.81 4.10
C MET A 64 -4.51 -19.02 4.13
N ASP A 65 -5.81 -18.81 4.25
CA ASP A 65 -6.81 -19.88 4.28
C ASP A 65 -7.37 -20.22 2.89
N THR A 66 -7.08 -19.43 1.86
CA THR A 66 -7.47 -19.65 0.47
C THR A 66 -6.26 -19.75 -0.48
N ARG A 67 -6.42 -20.48 -1.60
CA ARG A 67 -5.38 -20.59 -2.63
C ARG A 67 -5.01 -19.24 -3.25
N ALA A 68 -5.95 -18.29 -3.34
CA ALA A 68 -5.70 -16.96 -3.91
C ALA A 68 -4.64 -16.18 -3.13
N GLU A 69 -4.59 -16.34 -1.82
CA GLU A 69 -3.63 -15.67 -0.94
C GLU A 69 -2.21 -16.24 -1.05
N PHE A 70 -2.09 -17.48 -1.50
CA PHE A 70 -0.80 -18.11 -1.84
C PHE A 70 -0.35 -17.81 -3.28
N ALA A 71 -1.24 -17.31 -4.14
CA ALA A 71 -0.93 -17.00 -5.54
C ALA A 71 -0.02 -15.76 -5.69
N VAL A 72 0.90 -15.55 -4.77
CA VAL A 72 1.90 -14.47 -4.84
C VAL A 72 3.00 -14.88 -5.80
N LYS A 73 3.31 -14.00 -6.76
CA LYS A 73 4.34 -14.24 -7.77
C LYS A 73 5.54 -13.34 -7.54
N ALA A 74 6.70 -13.87 -7.83
CA ALA A 74 7.94 -13.11 -7.91
C ALA A 74 8.43 -13.13 -9.35
N ALA A 75 8.89 -11.98 -9.83
CA ALA A 75 9.60 -11.89 -11.09
C ALA A 75 11.03 -11.42 -10.84
N THR A 76 11.97 -12.08 -11.47
CA THR A 76 13.39 -11.74 -11.40
C THR A 76 13.96 -11.54 -12.81
N THR A 77 14.98 -10.73 -12.91
CA THR A 77 15.67 -10.43 -14.16
C THR A 77 17.16 -10.74 -14.03
N SER A 78 17.79 -11.21 -15.10
CA SER A 78 19.24 -11.47 -15.14
C SER A 78 20.05 -10.18 -15.14
N ASP A 79 19.45 -9.03 -15.53
CA ASP A 79 20.09 -7.70 -15.49
C ASP A 79 19.06 -6.61 -15.13
N SER A 80 19.06 -6.24 -13.86
CA SER A 80 18.18 -5.19 -13.31
C SER A 80 18.62 -3.77 -13.68
N THR A 81 19.73 -3.58 -14.39
CA THR A 81 20.15 -2.26 -14.88
C THR A 81 19.53 -1.95 -16.24
N ILE A 82 19.14 -2.97 -16.99
CA ILE A 82 18.48 -2.85 -18.29
C ILE A 82 16.96 -2.93 -18.14
N LEU A 83 16.47 -3.88 -17.33
CA LEU A 83 15.06 -4.19 -17.24
C LEU A 83 14.64 -4.46 -15.81
N GLY A 84 13.68 -3.67 -15.30
CA GLY A 84 12.90 -3.99 -14.12
C GLY A 84 11.74 -4.91 -14.47
N VAL A 85 11.34 -5.79 -13.53
CA VAL A 85 10.18 -6.67 -13.73
C VAL A 85 9.43 -6.84 -12.42
N THR A 86 8.10 -6.81 -12.51
CA THR A 86 7.21 -7.16 -11.39
C THR A 86 6.12 -8.11 -11.89
N ALA A 87 5.61 -8.96 -11.01
CA ALA A 87 4.55 -9.91 -11.34
C ALA A 87 3.38 -9.78 -10.37
N GLU A 88 2.17 -9.78 -10.89
CA GLU A 88 0.92 -9.84 -10.13
C GLU A 88 0.56 -11.29 -9.79
N SER A 89 -0.38 -11.49 -8.89
CA SER A 89 -0.83 -12.83 -8.46
C SER A 89 -1.38 -13.70 -9.61
N GLY A 90 -1.89 -13.07 -10.67
CA GLY A 90 -2.40 -13.74 -11.87
C GLY A 90 -1.36 -14.09 -12.94
N ALA A 91 -0.08 -13.73 -12.72
CA ALA A 91 0.97 -14.01 -13.70
C ALA A 91 1.23 -15.52 -13.85
N GLU A 92 1.40 -15.94 -15.10
CA GLU A 92 1.80 -17.32 -15.40
C GLU A 92 3.29 -17.53 -15.09
N THR A 93 3.63 -18.64 -14.46
CA THR A 93 5.03 -19.00 -14.17
C THR A 93 5.75 -19.44 -15.45
N GLY A 94 6.95 -18.91 -15.67
CA GLY A 94 7.72 -19.23 -16.86
C GLY A 94 9.02 -18.43 -16.96
N ASN A 95 9.77 -18.75 -18.01
CA ASN A 95 10.98 -18.00 -18.37
C ASN A 95 10.74 -17.31 -19.71
N HIS A 96 11.11 -16.03 -19.78
CA HIS A 96 11.03 -15.21 -20.98
C HIS A 96 12.35 -14.53 -21.25
N SER A 97 12.65 -14.26 -22.50
CA SER A 97 13.82 -13.52 -22.94
C SER A 97 13.42 -12.16 -23.47
N VAL A 98 14.02 -11.09 -22.97
CA VAL A 98 13.71 -9.71 -23.40
C VAL A 98 14.98 -9.03 -23.84
N ARG A 99 14.87 -8.28 -24.94
CA ARG A 99 15.93 -7.40 -25.44
C ARG A 99 15.35 -6.00 -25.59
N VAL A 100 15.98 -5.00 -24.97
CA VAL A 100 15.57 -3.61 -25.04
C VAL A 100 16.44 -2.90 -26.08
N MET A 101 15.89 -2.65 -27.25
CA MET A 101 16.64 -2.04 -28.36
C MET A 101 16.61 -0.52 -28.32
N GLN A 102 15.49 0.05 -27.83
CA GLN A 102 15.27 1.49 -27.78
C GLN A 102 14.28 1.82 -26.67
N LEU A 103 14.52 2.90 -25.93
CA LEU A 103 13.56 3.43 -24.96
C LEU A 103 12.57 4.39 -25.62
N ALA A 104 11.37 4.45 -25.09
CA ALA A 104 10.42 5.50 -25.41
C ALA A 104 10.90 6.85 -24.85
N ARG A 105 10.61 7.94 -25.58
CA ARG A 105 10.93 9.31 -25.17
C ARG A 105 9.72 10.21 -25.33
N ALA A 106 9.53 11.09 -24.35
CA ALA A 106 8.53 12.14 -24.40
C ALA A 106 8.95 13.24 -25.40
N HIS A 107 7.97 13.75 -26.14
CA HIS A 107 8.18 14.87 -27.03
C HIS A 107 8.48 16.14 -26.23
N LYS A 108 9.49 16.90 -26.66
CA LYS A 108 9.82 18.18 -26.05
C LYS A 108 10.05 19.22 -27.14
N VAL A 109 9.26 20.30 -27.10
CA VAL A 109 9.37 21.42 -28.03
C VAL A 109 9.60 22.71 -27.28
N ALA A 110 10.30 23.66 -27.93
CA ALA A 110 10.57 24.99 -27.40
C ALA A 110 10.21 26.06 -28.42
N CYS A 111 9.79 27.22 -27.95
CA CYS A 111 9.68 28.40 -28.78
C CYS A 111 11.08 29.03 -29.00
N GLN A 112 11.16 30.03 -29.92
CA GLN A 112 12.35 30.90 -30.07
C GLN A 112 12.62 31.64 -28.74
N GLY A 113 13.79 32.23 -28.63
CA GLY A 113 14.20 33.08 -27.52
C GLY A 113 13.29 34.29 -27.33
N TRP A 114 12.98 34.62 -26.06
CA TRP A 114 12.14 35.75 -25.65
C TRP A 114 12.92 36.67 -24.71
N ALA A 115 12.71 37.97 -24.83
CA ALA A 115 13.53 38.95 -24.10
C ALA A 115 13.35 38.92 -22.59
N ASP A 116 12.13 38.65 -22.12
CA ASP A 116 11.80 38.65 -20.69
C ASP A 116 10.59 37.74 -20.42
N LYS A 117 10.62 37.03 -19.31
CA LYS A 117 9.50 36.12 -18.94
C LYS A 117 8.32 36.82 -18.28
N ASN A 118 8.52 38.04 -17.70
CA ASN A 118 7.56 38.69 -16.81
C ASN A 118 7.02 40.03 -17.33
N SER A 119 7.70 40.70 -18.27
CA SER A 119 7.37 42.06 -18.68
C SER A 119 7.05 42.21 -20.16
N THR A 120 7.55 41.32 -21.01
CA THR A 120 7.27 41.34 -22.44
C THR A 120 6.11 40.42 -22.77
N GLY A 121 5.03 40.97 -23.34
CA GLY A 121 3.88 40.21 -23.78
C GLY A 121 4.18 39.32 -24.98
N VAL A 122 3.60 38.11 -25.01
CA VAL A 122 3.78 37.14 -26.09
C VAL A 122 3.03 37.47 -27.38
N GLY A 123 2.28 38.57 -27.39
CA GLY A 123 1.41 38.94 -28.49
C GLY A 123 0.06 38.27 -28.44
N ASP A 124 -0.87 38.78 -29.24
CA ASP A 124 -2.21 38.26 -29.36
C ASP A 124 -2.75 38.66 -30.74
N SER A 125 -3.05 37.68 -31.58
CA SER A 125 -3.66 37.88 -32.89
C SER A 125 -5.15 37.48 -32.90
N GLY A 126 -5.72 37.13 -31.74
CA GLY A 126 -7.06 36.61 -31.53
C GLY A 126 -7.18 35.14 -31.86
N GLY A 127 -7.92 34.44 -31.02
CA GLY A 127 -8.16 33.01 -31.11
C GLY A 127 -7.49 32.20 -29.98
N ASP A 128 -7.89 30.95 -29.85
CA ASP A 128 -7.41 30.07 -28.79
C ASP A 128 -6.00 29.57 -29.06
N PHE A 129 -5.22 29.37 -27.99
CA PHE A 129 -3.95 28.65 -28.08
C PHE A 129 -4.21 27.16 -27.84
N VAL A 130 -4.04 26.34 -28.89
CA VAL A 130 -4.40 24.93 -28.84
C VAL A 130 -3.15 24.05 -28.99
N ILE A 131 -2.89 23.27 -27.96
CA ILE A 131 -1.86 22.23 -27.93
C ILE A 131 -2.55 20.89 -28.12
N GLN A 132 -2.19 20.15 -29.14
CA GLN A 132 -2.63 18.78 -29.35
C GLN A 132 -1.51 17.83 -28.91
N VAL A 133 -1.88 16.82 -28.10
CA VAL A 133 -1.02 15.72 -27.67
C VAL A 133 -1.76 14.41 -28.02
N GLY A 134 -1.28 13.70 -29.02
CA GLY A 134 -2.01 12.54 -29.53
C GLY A 134 -3.41 12.89 -30.07
N GLU A 135 -4.43 12.30 -29.49
CA GLU A 135 -5.84 12.57 -29.81
C GLU A 135 -6.47 13.65 -28.91
N GLU A 136 -5.82 14.02 -27.80
CA GLU A 136 -6.30 14.96 -26.80
C GLU A 136 -5.80 16.39 -27.08
N THR A 137 -6.49 17.40 -26.57
CA THR A 137 -6.14 18.81 -26.74
C THR A 137 -6.24 19.59 -25.44
N VAL A 138 -5.27 20.49 -25.22
CA VAL A 138 -5.30 21.53 -24.19
C VAL A 138 -5.63 22.84 -24.90
N THR A 139 -6.68 23.54 -24.49
CA THR A 139 -7.18 24.74 -25.16
C THR A 139 -7.22 25.91 -24.19
N ILE A 140 -6.31 26.86 -24.36
CA ILE A 140 -6.33 28.11 -23.62
C ILE A 140 -7.21 29.11 -24.41
N ASP A 141 -8.33 29.50 -23.82
CA ASP A 141 -9.33 30.36 -24.45
C ASP A 141 -8.76 31.75 -24.82
N ASP A 142 -9.20 32.31 -25.94
CA ASP A 142 -8.89 33.68 -26.40
C ASP A 142 -9.13 34.74 -25.31
N ALA A 143 -10.11 34.53 -24.44
CA ALA A 143 -10.46 35.45 -23.35
C ALA A 143 -9.36 35.53 -22.25
N ASP A 144 -8.51 34.51 -22.11
CA ASP A 144 -7.45 34.41 -21.10
C ASP A 144 -6.09 34.89 -21.65
N ILE A 145 -5.99 35.08 -22.97
CA ILE A 145 -4.79 35.56 -23.65
C ILE A 145 -5.00 37.02 -24.08
N SER A 146 -4.00 37.84 -23.89
CA SER A 146 -3.97 39.25 -24.33
C SER A 146 -2.58 39.62 -24.85
N ALA A 147 -2.47 40.72 -25.57
CA ALA A 147 -1.19 41.22 -26.05
C ALA A 147 -0.15 41.49 -24.94
N SER A 148 -0.60 41.62 -23.68
CA SER A 148 0.24 41.79 -22.49
C SER A 148 0.48 40.51 -21.70
N THR A 149 -0.13 39.39 -22.08
CA THR A 149 0.14 38.08 -21.45
C THR A 149 1.62 37.76 -21.59
N THR A 150 2.28 37.55 -20.45
CA THR A 150 3.73 37.27 -20.43
C THR A 150 4.00 35.76 -20.61
N LEU A 151 5.25 35.42 -20.86
CA LEU A 151 5.67 34.02 -21.01
C LEU A 151 5.35 33.20 -19.73
N GLU A 152 5.52 33.80 -18.55
CA GLU A 152 5.23 33.18 -17.27
C GLU A 152 3.72 32.96 -17.06
N GLN A 153 2.90 33.92 -17.46
CA GLN A 153 1.45 33.78 -17.40
C GLN A 153 0.94 32.72 -18.37
N LEU A 154 1.46 32.66 -19.60
CA LEU A 154 1.08 31.62 -20.56
C LEU A 154 1.48 30.21 -20.05
N ARG A 155 2.67 30.07 -19.47
CA ARG A 155 3.08 28.82 -18.80
C ARG A 155 2.07 28.42 -17.74
N ASP A 156 1.64 29.35 -16.89
CA ASP A 156 0.71 29.08 -15.79
C ASP A 156 -0.68 28.76 -16.31
N LEU A 157 -1.15 29.41 -17.37
CA LEU A 157 -2.41 29.08 -18.04
C LEU A 157 -2.37 27.63 -18.56
N ILE A 158 -1.31 27.25 -19.26
CA ILE A 158 -1.16 25.88 -19.80
C ILE A 158 -1.16 24.85 -18.66
N ASN A 159 -0.36 25.07 -17.62
CA ASN A 159 -0.19 24.09 -16.55
C ASN A 159 -1.42 23.97 -15.61
N ASN A 160 -2.26 24.99 -15.54
CA ASN A 160 -3.46 25.00 -14.68
C ASN A 160 -4.76 24.80 -15.46
N ASP A 161 -4.67 24.59 -16.76
CA ASP A 161 -5.84 24.35 -17.60
C ASP A 161 -6.54 23.06 -17.18
N PRO A 162 -7.88 23.06 -17.03
CA PRO A 162 -8.61 21.85 -16.64
C PRO A 162 -8.51 20.71 -17.65
N ASP A 163 -8.30 21.02 -18.94
CA ASP A 163 -8.15 20.02 -19.99
C ASP A 163 -6.72 19.43 -20.04
N ASN A 164 -5.77 20.00 -19.29
CA ASN A 164 -4.40 19.54 -19.17
C ASN A 164 -4.22 18.53 -18.02
N ASP A 165 -4.98 17.46 -18.02
CA ASP A 165 -4.88 16.39 -17.01
C ASP A 165 -3.76 15.40 -17.35
N GLY A 166 -2.49 15.83 -17.14
CA GLY A 166 -1.32 14.98 -17.39
C GLY A 166 -0.97 14.82 -18.87
N LEU A 167 -1.28 15.82 -19.71
CA LEU A 167 -0.95 15.81 -21.15
C LEU A 167 0.36 16.50 -21.45
N VAL A 168 0.55 17.72 -20.94
CA VAL A 168 1.72 18.53 -21.23
C VAL A 168 2.15 19.39 -20.05
N THR A 169 3.43 19.39 -19.76
CA THR A 169 4.05 20.30 -18.78
C THR A 169 4.76 21.44 -19.50
N ALA A 170 4.33 22.69 -19.22
CA ALA A 170 4.98 23.90 -19.69
C ALA A 170 6.02 24.38 -18.67
N SER A 171 7.22 24.73 -19.14
CA SER A 171 8.31 25.28 -18.32
C SER A 171 9.04 26.40 -19.05
N ILE A 172 9.77 27.26 -18.32
CA ILE A 172 10.57 28.32 -18.89
C ILE A 172 12.03 28.06 -18.60
N LEU A 173 12.85 27.95 -19.64
CA LEU A 173 14.29 27.86 -19.57
C LEU A 173 14.91 29.25 -19.85
N ASN A 174 15.96 29.59 -19.12
CA ASN A 174 16.87 30.70 -19.51
C ASN A 174 18.19 30.09 -19.99
N ASP A 175 18.51 30.24 -21.27
CA ASP A 175 19.72 29.70 -21.87
C ASP A 175 20.97 30.58 -21.63
N GLY A 176 20.79 31.75 -21.01
CA GLY A 176 21.87 32.68 -20.67
C GLY A 176 22.29 33.59 -21.81
N SER A 177 21.66 33.55 -22.98
CA SER A 177 21.88 34.50 -24.05
C SER A 177 21.43 35.92 -23.64
N GLY A 178 22.15 36.96 -24.12
CA GLY A 178 22.07 38.30 -23.53
C GLY A 178 20.77 39.06 -23.79
N SER A 179 20.07 38.84 -24.92
CA SER A 179 18.90 39.65 -25.32
C SER A 179 17.59 38.86 -25.39
N ASN A 180 17.60 37.58 -25.72
CA ASN A 180 16.41 36.72 -25.89
C ASN A 180 16.60 35.34 -25.27
N GLY A 181 17.00 35.30 -23.98
CA GLY A 181 17.38 34.04 -23.31
C GLY A 181 16.24 33.19 -22.78
N TYR A 182 15.00 33.67 -22.74
CA TYR A 182 13.90 32.94 -22.16
C TYR A 182 13.11 32.15 -23.22
N ARG A 183 12.89 30.87 -22.98
CA ARG A 183 12.16 29.98 -23.89
C ARG A 183 11.06 29.24 -23.16
N LEU A 184 9.86 29.22 -23.71
CA LEU A 184 8.79 28.35 -23.26
C LEU A 184 9.05 26.95 -23.85
N ILE A 185 9.15 25.99 -22.99
CA ILE A 185 9.32 24.57 -23.31
C ILE A 185 8.03 23.84 -22.96
N LEU A 186 7.50 23.07 -23.90
CA LEU A 186 6.40 22.15 -23.72
C LEU A 186 6.97 20.72 -23.74
N THR A 187 6.68 19.95 -22.72
CA THR A 187 7.09 18.55 -22.60
C THR A 187 5.84 17.70 -22.50
N ALA A 188 5.65 16.72 -23.37
CA ALA A 188 4.60 15.74 -23.22
C ALA A 188 4.85 14.94 -21.94
N ASP A 189 3.83 14.71 -21.13
CA ASP A 189 3.99 13.99 -19.86
C ASP A 189 4.14 12.49 -20.11
N GLU A 190 3.55 11.98 -21.19
CA GLU A 190 3.70 10.61 -21.64
C GLU A 190 4.73 10.49 -22.79
N THR A 191 5.38 9.33 -22.87
CA THR A 191 6.35 9.00 -23.92
C THR A 191 5.64 8.43 -25.17
N GLY A 192 6.41 8.29 -26.26
CA GLY A 192 5.93 7.64 -27.48
C GLY A 192 5.51 8.59 -28.58
N THR A 193 5.51 8.09 -29.80
CA THR A 193 5.18 8.87 -31.00
C THR A 193 3.70 9.27 -31.06
N GLU A 194 2.82 8.52 -30.43
CA GLU A 194 1.41 8.86 -30.32
C GLU A 194 1.15 10.08 -29.44
N ASN A 195 2.06 10.40 -28.49
CA ASN A 195 1.97 11.56 -27.59
C ASN A 195 2.81 12.76 -28.07
N ALA A 196 3.05 12.85 -29.39
CA ALA A 196 3.77 13.97 -29.96
C ALA A 196 2.96 15.28 -29.82
N ILE A 197 3.60 16.32 -29.30
CA ILE A 197 3.03 17.67 -29.19
C ILE A 197 2.93 18.31 -30.59
N SER A 198 1.79 18.89 -30.88
CA SER A 198 1.53 19.73 -32.05
C SER A 198 0.76 20.98 -31.65
N ILE A 199 1.20 22.15 -32.07
CA ILE A 199 0.48 23.40 -31.84
C ILE A 199 -0.45 23.62 -33.05
N THR A 200 -1.74 23.38 -32.87
CA THR A 200 -2.73 23.46 -33.97
C THR A 200 -3.34 24.84 -34.15
N SER A 201 -3.33 25.66 -33.09
CA SER A 201 -3.67 27.07 -33.13
C SER A 201 -2.73 27.86 -32.22
N ASN A 202 -2.22 28.98 -32.69
CA ASN A 202 -1.27 29.81 -31.97
C ASN A 202 -1.54 31.30 -32.24
N PRO A 203 -2.26 31.98 -31.34
CA PRO A 203 -2.50 33.42 -31.47
C PRO A 203 -1.31 34.28 -31.06
N THR A 204 -0.26 33.68 -30.45
CA THR A 204 0.91 34.38 -29.94
C THR A 204 1.99 34.56 -31.01
N ASN A 205 2.99 35.37 -30.69
CA ASN A 205 4.19 35.54 -31.54
C ASN A 205 5.25 34.44 -31.25
N LEU A 206 4.95 33.45 -30.41
CA LEU A 206 5.85 32.34 -30.13
C LEU A 206 5.85 31.35 -31.31
N ASN A 207 7.03 30.92 -31.72
CA ASN A 207 7.18 30.00 -32.84
C ASN A 207 7.66 28.61 -32.34
N PHE A 208 6.80 27.61 -32.49
CA PHE A 208 7.09 26.21 -32.16
C PHE A 208 7.21 25.30 -33.40
N ALA A 209 7.03 25.87 -34.60
CA ALA A 209 6.87 25.08 -35.81
C ALA A 209 8.08 25.09 -36.73
N THR A 210 8.82 26.21 -36.79
CA THR A 210 9.92 26.39 -37.70
C THR A 210 11.23 26.75 -36.99
N SER A 211 12.34 26.33 -37.58
CA SER A 211 13.66 26.71 -37.10
C SER A 211 13.86 28.23 -37.15
N VAL A 212 14.55 28.76 -36.18
CA VAL A 212 14.86 30.20 -36.05
C VAL A 212 16.37 30.40 -36.05
N ILE A 213 16.80 31.46 -36.71
CA ILE A 213 18.17 31.98 -36.67
C ILE A 213 18.09 33.29 -35.89
N ASP A 214 18.75 33.37 -34.76
CA ASP A 214 18.76 34.57 -33.92
C ASP A 214 19.61 35.71 -34.55
N GLU A 215 19.55 36.89 -33.97
CA GLU A 215 20.39 38.00 -34.42
C GLU A 215 21.87 37.74 -34.11
N VAL A 216 22.74 38.31 -34.91
CA VAL A 216 24.20 38.20 -34.69
C VAL A 216 24.58 38.94 -33.42
N GLU A 217 25.25 38.26 -32.51
CA GLU A 217 25.87 38.83 -31.31
C GLU A 217 27.34 39.15 -31.55
N LEU A 218 27.70 40.44 -31.43
CA LEU A 218 29.07 40.89 -31.61
C LEU A 218 29.90 40.61 -30.35
N GLY A 219 31.14 40.14 -30.52
CA GLY A 219 32.08 39.96 -29.44
C GLY A 219 32.38 41.25 -28.68
N SER A 220 32.72 41.16 -27.41
CA SER A 220 32.98 42.33 -26.53
C SER A 220 34.13 43.23 -27.00
N GLY A 221 34.98 42.75 -27.91
CA GLY A 221 36.08 43.44 -28.49
C GLY A 221 35.80 44.06 -29.87
N TRP A 222 34.54 44.01 -30.34
CA TRP A 222 34.21 44.49 -31.69
C TRP A 222 34.50 45.98 -31.87
N SER A 223 35.32 46.33 -32.86
CA SER A 223 35.71 47.68 -33.14
C SER A 223 35.56 48.04 -34.64
N GLY A 224 35.30 47.03 -35.47
CA GLY A 224 34.99 47.22 -36.89
C GLY A 224 33.72 48.07 -37.08
N SER A 225 33.64 48.78 -38.18
CA SER A 225 32.51 49.63 -38.55
C SER A 225 31.45 48.86 -39.38
N SER A 226 31.77 47.69 -39.91
CA SER A 226 30.83 46.78 -40.55
C SER A 226 30.27 45.84 -39.50
N THR A 227 28.97 45.59 -39.55
CA THR A 227 28.29 44.59 -38.69
C THR A 227 27.81 43.45 -39.56
N PRO A 228 28.14 42.21 -39.20
CA PRO A 228 27.52 41.04 -39.81
C PRO A 228 26.03 40.98 -39.44
N ALA A 229 25.21 40.49 -40.35
CA ALA A 229 23.80 40.27 -40.16
C ALA A 229 23.36 38.95 -40.81
N VAL A 230 22.29 38.37 -40.36
CA VAL A 230 21.69 37.17 -40.96
C VAL A 230 21.18 37.52 -42.35
N GLY A 231 21.44 36.70 -43.35
CA GLY A 231 20.95 36.88 -44.71
C GLY A 231 19.44 36.73 -44.79
N GLY A 232 18.79 37.49 -45.70
CA GLY A 232 17.34 37.46 -45.83
C GLY A 232 16.74 36.14 -46.34
N SER A 233 17.58 35.29 -46.97
CA SER A 233 17.21 33.94 -47.42
C SER A 233 17.65 32.83 -46.45
N ALA A 234 18.28 33.19 -45.33
CA ALA A 234 18.75 32.22 -44.37
C ALA A 234 17.57 31.40 -43.80
N SER A 235 17.72 30.08 -43.78
CA SER A 235 16.72 29.15 -43.24
C SER A 235 17.48 27.96 -42.68
N TYR A 236 17.55 27.90 -41.36
CA TYR A 236 18.25 26.81 -40.70
C TYR A 236 17.62 25.46 -40.98
N THR A 237 18.41 24.54 -41.53
CA THR A 237 17.99 23.18 -41.92
C THR A 237 18.53 22.09 -41.00
N GLY A 238 19.30 22.45 -39.99
CA GLY A 238 19.78 21.52 -38.98
C GLY A 238 18.64 21.04 -38.06
N THR A 239 18.89 19.97 -37.33
CA THR A 239 17.91 19.29 -36.46
C THR A 239 18.21 19.47 -34.97
N ILE A 240 19.23 20.21 -34.61
CA ILE A 240 19.66 20.47 -33.23
C ILE A 240 19.96 21.95 -33.04
N ASN A 241 19.86 22.41 -31.80
CA ASN A 241 20.24 23.78 -31.44
C ASN A 241 21.75 23.89 -31.35
N LYS A 242 22.31 24.94 -31.95
CA LYS A 242 23.76 25.20 -31.93
C LYS A 242 24.06 26.69 -31.96
N THR A 243 25.27 27.02 -31.49
CA THR A 243 25.89 28.34 -31.64
C THR A 243 26.97 28.24 -32.69
N PHE A 244 26.95 29.11 -33.67
CA PHE A 244 28.08 29.34 -34.60
C PHE A 244 28.91 30.48 -34.05
N THR A 245 30.18 30.25 -33.83
CA THR A 245 31.15 31.28 -33.45
C THR A 245 32.04 31.56 -34.64
N PHE A 246 32.20 32.84 -34.97
CA PHE A 246 32.94 33.32 -36.13
C PHE A 246 34.14 34.14 -35.66
N THR A 247 35.26 34.00 -36.31
CA THR A 247 36.46 34.77 -36.03
C THR A 247 37.03 35.33 -37.33
N VAL A 248 37.24 36.66 -37.43
CA VAL A 248 37.83 37.31 -38.61
C VAL A 248 39.29 36.92 -38.67
N SER A 249 39.67 36.25 -39.78
CA SER A 249 41.05 35.80 -39.98
C SER A 249 41.99 36.95 -40.38
N GLY A 250 43.27 36.86 -40.01
CA GLY A 250 44.29 37.85 -40.35
C GLY A 250 44.54 38.84 -39.20
N SER A 251 45.06 40.00 -39.53
CA SER A 251 45.41 41.04 -38.56
C SER A 251 45.28 42.43 -39.18
N GLY A 252 44.94 43.44 -38.38
CA GLY A 252 44.71 44.81 -38.77
C GLY A 252 43.35 45.06 -39.41
N THR A 253 43.10 46.26 -39.90
CA THR A 253 41.84 46.72 -40.45
C THR A 253 41.64 46.20 -41.87
N LEU A 254 40.54 45.49 -42.12
CA LEU A 254 40.17 44.93 -43.44
C LEU A 254 38.88 45.63 -43.91
N THR A 255 38.86 46.14 -45.14
CA THR A 255 37.74 46.93 -45.67
C THR A 255 36.81 46.06 -46.54
N ILE A 256 35.56 46.01 -46.23
CA ILE A 256 34.53 45.30 -46.99
C ILE A 256 34.45 45.89 -48.42
N GLY A 257 34.43 45.00 -49.42
CA GLY A 257 34.38 45.35 -50.84
C GLY A 257 35.71 45.75 -51.41
N THR A 258 36.75 45.92 -50.61
CA THR A 258 38.14 46.22 -51.09
C THR A 258 39.05 45.02 -50.87
N ASP A 259 39.05 44.48 -49.69
CA ASP A 259 39.92 43.36 -49.34
C ASP A 259 39.14 42.02 -49.49
N THR A 260 39.88 40.94 -49.68
CA THR A 260 39.32 39.58 -49.52
C THR A 260 39.52 39.18 -48.08
N ILE A 261 38.41 38.89 -47.38
CA ILE A 261 38.40 38.63 -45.94
C ILE A 261 37.90 37.19 -45.65
N ASP A 262 38.77 36.42 -45.07
CA ASP A 262 38.36 35.07 -44.58
C ASP A 262 37.86 35.17 -43.14
N ILE A 263 36.77 34.45 -42.83
CA ILE A 263 36.18 34.40 -41.54
C ILE A 263 36.00 32.89 -41.22
N ASP A 264 36.73 32.47 -40.22
CA ASP A 264 36.65 31.09 -39.73
C ASP A 264 35.47 30.95 -38.81
N TRP A 265 34.73 29.84 -38.93
CA TRP A 265 33.63 29.51 -38.03
C TRP A 265 33.78 28.13 -37.44
N VAL A 266 33.25 27.98 -36.22
CA VAL A 266 33.10 26.70 -35.54
C VAL A 266 31.72 26.67 -34.89
N ASP A 267 31.01 25.54 -35.01
CA ASP A 267 29.75 25.35 -34.27
C ASP A 267 29.99 24.64 -32.93
N SER A 268 28.96 24.66 -32.05
CA SER A 268 29.03 24.03 -30.72
C SER A 268 29.20 22.51 -30.77
N GLU A 269 28.99 21.86 -31.92
CA GLU A 269 29.22 20.43 -32.14
C GLU A 269 30.68 20.15 -32.59
N GLY A 270 31.48 21.22 -32.84
CA GLY A 270 32.86 21.11 -33.29
C GLY A 270 33.03 21.03 -34.80
N ASN A 271 31.95 21.19 -35.59
CA ASN A 271 32.11 21.37 -37.05
C ASN A 271 32.68 22.77 -37.32
N SER A 272 33.51 22.89 -38.32
CA SER A 272 34.19 24.14 -38.63
C SER A 272 34.38 24.35 -40.15
N GLY A 273 34.53 25.57 -40.52
CA GLY A 273 34.81 25.96 -41.92
C GLY A 273 35.27 27.40 -42.02
N THR A 274 35.46 27.87 -43.23
CA THR A 274 35.84 29.26 -43.53
C THR A 274 34.87 29.80 -44.57
N ILE A 275 34.35 31.00 -44.36
CA ILE A 275 33.65 31.78 -45.36
C ILE A 275 34.57 32.92 -45.85
N THR A 276 34.44 33.30 -47.10
CA THR A 276 35.22 34.35 -47.67
C THR A 276 34.33 35.49 -48.16
N VAL A 277 34.54 36.69 -47.64
CA VAL A 277 33.99 37.95 -48.20
C VAL A 277 34.88 38.42 -49.30
N PRO A 278 34.48 38.38 -50.59
CA PRO A 278 35.36 38.66 -51.68
C PRO A 278 35.68 40.19 -51.87
N SER A 279 36.79 40.50 -52.45
CA SER A 279 37.03 41.88 -52.96
C SER A 279 35.96 42.19 -54.01
N GLY A 280 35.34 43.37 -53.92
CA GLY A 280 34.16 43.72 -54.72
C GLY A 280 32.82 43.30 -54.18
N TYR A 281 32.77 42.79 -52.93
CA TYR A 281 31.53 42.42 -52.24
C TYR A 281 30.56 43.61 -52.19
N GLY A 282 29.32 43.36 -52.62
CA GLY A 282 28.27 44.37 -52.75
C GLY A 282 27.09 44.18 -51.79
N GLY A 283 27.17 43.22 -50.82
CA GLY A 283 26.10 42.89 -49.90
C GLY A 283 25.37 41.57 -50.21
N GLU A 284 25.94 40.71 -51.05
CA GLU A 284 25.41 39.40 -51.38
C GLU A 284 25.46 38.49 -50.16
N GLU A 285 24.51 37.55 -50.08
CA GLU A 285 24.49 36.56 -49.02
C GLU A 285 25.64 35.55 -49.19
N ILE A 286 26.38 35.30 -48.12
CA ILE A 286 27.44 34.31 -48.04
C ILE A 286 26.94 33.10 -47.24
N SER A 287 26.96 31.95 -47.87
CA SER A 287 26.53 30.69 -47.23
C SER A 287 27.57 30.20 -46.21
N VAL A 288 27.13 29.85 -45.04
CA VAL A 288 27.93 29.26 -43.95
C VAL A 288 27.80 27.74 -43.97
N ALA A 289 26.76 27.23 -43.30
CA ALA A 289 26.42 25.81 -43.21
C ALA A 289 24.93 25.67 -42.86
N GLU A 290 24.35 24.54 -43.15
CA GLU A 290 22.98 24.17 -42.73
C GLU A 290 21.93 25.26 -43.00
N GLY A 291 22.04 25.96 -44.15
CA GLY A 291 21.11 27.01 -44.55
C GLY A 291 21.30 28.36 -43.88
N VAL A 292 22.31 28.51 -43.02
CA VAL A 292 22.71 29.77 -42.45
C VAL A 292 23.43 30.60 -43.53
N THR A 293 23.00 31.84 -43.73
CA THR A 293 23.68 32.81 -44.61
C THR A 293 23.93 34.11 -43.85
N LEU A 294 25.00 34.78 -44.17
CA LEU A 294 25.40 36.06 -43.58
C LEU A 294 25.54 37.14 -44.64
N THR A 295 25.28 38.38 -44.27
CA THR A 295 25.56 39.56 -45.03
C THR A 295 26.44 40.52 -44.22
N PHE A 296 27.24 41.34 -44.88
CA PHE A 296 28.14 42.33 -44.24
C PHE A 296 27.80 43.70 -44.76
N GLY A 297 27.58 44.65 -43.88
CA GLY A 297 27.43 46.06 -44.27
C GLY A 297 28.73 46.64 -44.79
N ALA A 298 28.68 47.80 -45.53
CA ALA A 298 29.89 48.55 -45.91
C ALA A 298 30.58 49.03 -44.64
N GLY A 299 31.93 48.95 -44.63
CA GLY A 299 32.72 49.33 -43.45
C GLY A 299 34.01 48.50 -43.35
N THR A 300 34.50 48.37 -42.12
CA THR A 300 35.75 47.64 -41.83
C THR A 300 35.45 46.50 -40.79
N LEU A 301 36.25 45.46 -40.88
CA LEU A 301 36.37 44.40 -39.85
C LEU A 301 37.84 44.44 -39.37
N GLU A 302 38.05 44.11 -38.08
CA GLU A 302 39.41 43.98 -37.55
C GLU A 302 39.78 42.48 -37.43
N GLY A 303 41.02 42.19 -37.88
CA GLY A 303 41.50 40.80 -37.78
C GLY A 303 41.58 40.33 -36.33
N GLY A 304 40.94 39.19 -36.01
CA GLY A 304 40.81 38.62 -34.68
C GLY A 304 39.49 38.97 -33.93
N GLU A 305 38.64 39.82 -34.55
CA GLU A 305 37.27 40.04 -34.00
C GLU A 305 36.44 38.80 -34.12
N ASP A 306 35.56 38.63 -33.16
CA ASP A 306 34.62 37.50 -33.08
C ASP A 306 33.16 37.96 -32.97
N PHE A 307 32.28 37.14 -33.48
CA PHE A 307 30.83 37.26 -33.32
C PHE A 307 30.19 35.87 -33.26
N ALA A 308 29.00 35.78 -32.75
CA ALA A 308 28.27 34.52 -32.61
C ALA A 308 26.85 34.61 -33.20
N LEU A 309 26.30 33.49 -33.51
CA LEU A 309 24.95 33.33 -34.03
C LEU A 309 24.34 32.05 -33.50
N ASP A 310 23.22 32.17 -32.81
CA ASP A 310 22.45 31.02 -32.32
C ASP A 310 21.42 30.60 -33.36
N VAL A 311 21.30 29.27 -33.53
CA VAL A 311 20.28 28.64 -34.38
C VAL A 311 19.46 27.66 -33.56
N TYR A 312 18.17 27.73 -33.78
CA TYR A 312 17.20 27.00 -33.01
C TYR A 312 16.38 26.08 -33.90
N HIS A 313 16.21 24.82 -33.44
CA HIS A 313 15.22 23.89 -33.92
C HIS A 313 14.15 23.70 -32.83
N PRO A 314 12.84 23.83 -33.15
CA PRO A 314 11.79 23.79 -32.14
C PRO A 314 11.74 22.48 -31.36
N THR A 315 12.02 21.36 -32.02
CA THR A 315 12.02 20.05 -31.38
C THR A 315 13.32 19.81 -30.62
N LEU A 316 13.28 19.88 -29.29
CA LEU A 316 14.40 19.56 -28.42
C LEU A 316 14.62 18.06 -28.27
N VAL A 317 13.53 17.31 -28.12
CA VAL A 317 13.51 15.85 -28.08
C VAL A 317 12.35 15.35 -28.94
N ALA A 318 12.66 14.58 -29.96
CA ALA A 318 11.61 13.95 -30.76
C ALA A 318 10.88 12.85 -29.95
N ALA A 319 9.57 12.80 -30.09
CA ALA A 319 8.79 11.67 -29.59
C ALA A 319 9.31 10.36 -30.19
N GLN A 320 9.45 9.36 -29.36
CA GLN A 320 10.03 8.08 -29.76
C GLN A 320 9.37 6.94 -28.99
N ASP A 321 9.05 5.87 -29.68
CA ASP A 321 8.52 4.63 -29.08
C ASP A 321 9.67 3.74 -28.58
N ALA A 322 9.41 2.99 -27.53
CA ALA A 322 10.26 1.88 -27.14
C ALA A 322 10.20 0.76 -28.19
N GLN A 323 11.34 0.14 -28.44
CA GLN A 323 11.45 -1.05 -29.27
C GLN A 323 12.04 -2.18 -28.44
N ILE A 324 11.28 -3.27 -28.30
CA ILE A 324 11.69 -4.46 -27.57
C ILE A 324 11.51 -5.71 -28.41
N GLN A 325 12.20 -6.76 -28.02
CA GLN A 325 11.97 -8.11 -28.51
C GLN A 325 11.72 -9.03 -27.32
N VAL A 326 10.57 -9.70 -27.29
CA VAL A 326 10.19 -10.66 -26.25
C VAL A 326 10.06 -12.03 -26.90
N ASP A 327 10.81 -13.02 -26.43
CA ASP A 327 10.83 -14.38 -26.96
C ASP A 327 11.03 -14.46 -28.49
N GLY A 328 11.86 -13.56 -29.02
CA GLY A 328 12.14 -13.43 -30.44
C GLY A 328 11.12 -12.62 -31.24
N ILE A 329 10.04 -12.13 -30.64
CA ILE A 329 9.00 -11.32 -31.28
C ILE A 329 9.29 -9.85 -31.06
N TYR A 330 9.43 -9.09 -32.17
CA TYR A 330 9.62 -7.64 -32.13
C TYR A 330 8.30 -6.91 -31.90
N MET A 331 8.33 -5.88 -31.07
CA MET A 331 7.19 -5.02 -30.80
C MET A 331 7.62 -3.61 -30.45
N THR A 332 6.71 -2.67 -30.65
CA THR A 332 6.88 -1.25 -30.37
C THR A 332 5.85 -0.84 -29.34
N LYS A 333 6.25 -0.03 -28.36
CA LYS A 333 5.41 0.47 -27.26
C LYS A 333 5.64 1.96 -27.05
N SER A 334 4.59 2.69 -26.77
CA SER A 334 4.68 4.12 -26.48
C SER A 334 5.29 4.44 -25.12
N SER A 335 5.25 3.48 -24.19
CA SER A 335 5.74 3.62 -22.81
C SER A 335 6.96 2.75 -22.52
N ASN A 336 7.78 3.17 -21.54
CA ASN A 336 8.84 2.35 -20.97
C ASN A 336 8.32 1.39 -19.86
N THR A 337 7.12 1.63 -19.33
CA THR A 337 6.42 0.70 -18.44
C THR A 337 5.36 -0.04 -19.24
N ILE A 338 5.52 -1.35 -19.40
CA ILE A 338 4.75 -2.19 -20.32
C ILE A 338 4.03 -3.27 -19.52
N THR A 339 2.68 -3.28 -19.59
CA THR A 339 1.83 -4.18 -18.78
C THR A 339 1.02 -5.18 -19.61
N ASP A 340 1.07 -5.09 -20.93
CA ASP A 340 0.18 -5.79 -21.86
C ASP A 340 0.86 -6.84 -22.74
N VAL A 341 2.13 -7.14 -22.50
CA VAL A 341 2.91 -8.10 -23.31
C VAL A 341 2.93 -9.49 -22.67
N LEU A 342 3.11 -9.55 -21.36
CA LEU A 342 3.04 -10.78 -20.60
C LEU A 342 1.92 -10.64 -19.56
N ALA A 343 0.96 -11.54 -19.55
CA ALA A 343 -0.22 -11.45 -18.69
C ALA A 343 0.18 -11.39 -17.20
N GLY A 344 -0.19 -10.31 -16.52
CA GLY A 344 0.11 -10.07 -15.10
C GLY A 344 1.58 -9.74 -14.81
N VAL A 345 2.40 -9.41 -15.84
CA VAL A 345 3.80 -9.00 -15.67
C VAL A 345 3.98 -7.59 -16.19
N THR A 346 4.58 -6.73 -15.38
CA THR A 346 5.01 -5.39 -15.77
C THR A 346 6.50 -5.40 -16.08
N LEU A 347 6.85 -4.86 -17.24
CA LEU A 347 8.23 -4.66 -17.70
C LEU A 347 8.57 -3.17 -17.62
N ASP A 348 9.56 -2.79 -16.85
CA ASP A 348 10.08 -1.43 -16.75
C ASP A 348 11.42 -1.33 -17.49
N LEU A 349 11.42 -0.69 -18.65
CA LEU A 349 12.61 -0.51 -19.47
C LEU A 349 13.48 0.61 -18.88
N LEU A 350 14.66 0.28 -18.38
CA LEU A 350 15.56 1.22 -17.70
C LEU A 350 16.70 1.72 -18.60
N SER A 351 17.22 0.83 -19.46
CA SER A 351 18.31 1.14 -20.39
C SER A 351 18.14 0.35 -21.69
N ALA A 352 18.54 0.93 -22.79
CA ALA A 352 18.56 0.25 -24.08
C ALA A 352 19.94 -0.38 -24.35
N ASP A 353 19.93 -1.69 -24.63
CA ASP A 353 21.09 -2.44 -25.12
C ASP A 353 20.61 -3.49 -26.13
N ALA A 354 20.83 -3.20 -27.41
CA ALA A 354 20.37 -4.07 -28.50
C ALA A 354 21.15 -5.39 -28.62
N ASP A 355 22.31 -5.50 -27.98
CA ASP A 355 23.18 -6.66 -28.06
C ASP A 355 22.97 -7.63 -26.88
N THR A 356 22.41 -7.14 -25.76
CA THR A 356 22.17 -7.91 -24.55
C THR A 356 20.75 -8.47 -24.49
N THR A 357 20.64 -9.76 -24.25
CA THR A 357 19.35 -10.42 -23.94
C THR A 357 19.25 -10.59 -22.44
N VAL A 358 18.15 -10.12 -21.86
CA VAL A 358 17.85 -10.22 -20.44
C VAL A 358 16.83 -11.34 -20.24
N ASP A 359 17.16 -12.32 -19.41
CA ASP A 359 16.24 -13.38 -19.05
C ASP A 359 15.37 -12.97 -17.87
N ILE A 360 14.07 -13.21 -17.98
CA ILE A 360 13.07 -13.01 -16.93
C ILE A 360 12.62 -14.38 -16.46
N THR A 361 12.53 -14.56 -15.13
CA THR A 361 11.92 -15.72 -14.51
C THR A 361 10.75 -15.27 -13.65
N VAL A 362 9.55 -15.77 -13.97
CA VAL A 362 8.34 -15.62 -13.15
C VAL A 362 8.11 -16.92 -12.40
N SER A 363 8.07 -16.87 -11.07
CA SER A 363 7.88 -18.03 -10.20
C SER A 363 6.90 -17.70 -9.06
N ASN A 364 6.52 -18.72 -8.28
CA ASN A 364 5.85 -18.46 -7.01
C ASN A 364 6.81 -17.72 -6.06
N ASP A 365 6.30 -16.75 -5.32
CA ASP A 365 7.08 -16.05 -4.30
C ASP A 365 7.14 -16.89 -3.01
N THR A 366 8.03 -17.86 -2.99
CA THR A 366 8.25 -18.75 -1.84
C THR A 366 8.70 -17.97 -0.60
N THR A 367 9.34 -16.81 -0.77
CA THR A 367 9.76 -15.94 0.35
C THR A 367 8.55 -15.26 1.00
N ALA A 368 7.63 -14.71 0.22
CA ALA A 368 6.41 -14.09 0.74
C ALA A 368 5.51 -15.14 1.41
N VAL A 369 5.36 -16.32 0.81
CA VAL A 369 4.60 -17.43 1.39
C VAL A 369 5.23 -17.89 2.72
N LYS A 370 6.54 -18.06 2.78
CA LYS A 370 7.27 -18.37 4.01
C LYS A 370 7.04 -17.30 5.10
N GLY A 371 7.01 -16.04 4.71
CA GLY A 371 6.67 -14.93 5.62
C GLY A 371 5.28 -15.07 6.23
N LYS A 372 4.27 -15.46 5.46
CA LYS A 372 2.90 -15.73 5.94
C LYS A 372 2.87 -16.92 6.91
N ILE A 373 3.53 -18.03 6.57
CA ILE A 373 3.65 -19.22 7.43
C ILE A 373 4.33 -18.85 8.76
N GLN A 374 5.39 -18.06 8.72
CA GLN A 374 6.06 -17.57 9.92
C GLN A 374 5.17 -16.69 10.79
N ALA A 375 4.33 -15.82 10.18
CA ALA A 375 3.38 -14.98 10.90
C ALA A 375 2.31 -15.83 11.61
N PHE A 376 1.78 -16.86 10.95
CA PHE A 376 0.86 -17.84 11.53
C PHE A 376 1.49 -18.56 12.73
N VAL A 377 2.70 -19.08 12.58
CA VAL A 377 3.42 -19.77 13.67
C VAL A 377 3.69 -18.83 14.84
N ASN A 378 4.05 -17.58 14.57
CA ASN A 378 4.28 -16.58 15.62
C ASN A 378 2.98 -16.24 16.37
N ALA A 379 1.86 -16.09 15.69
CA ALA A 379 0.56 -15.80 16.29
C ALA A 379 0.08 -16.99 17.16
N TYR A 380 0.18 -18.22 16.66
CA TYR A 380 -0.08 -19.43 17.44
C TYR A 380 0.80 -19.49 18.70
N ASN A 381 2.10 -19.28 18.56
CA ASN A 381 3.04 -19.31 19.67
C ASN A 381 2.76 -18.21 20.71
N ALA A 382 2.33 -17.03 20.28
CA ALA A 382 1.94 -15.95 21.17
C ALA A 382 0.71 -16.33 22.02
N LEU A 383 -0.30 -16.95 21.41
CA LEU A 383 -1.48 -17.46 22.11
C LEU A 383 -1.08 -18.57 23.11
N MET A 384 -0.36 -19.60 22.65
CA MET A 384 0.00 -20.75 23.49
C MET A 384 0.96 -20.39 24.62
N SER A 385 1.83 -19.40 24.42
CA SER A 385 2.71 -18.89 25.48
C SER A 385 1.91 -18.19 26.57
N GLU A 386 0.89 -17.41 26.22
CA GLU A 386 0.02 -16.74 27.18
C GLU A 386 -0.86 -17.76 27.93
N VAL A 387 -1.46 -18.73 27.21
CA VAL A 387 -2.18 -19.85 27.84
C VAL A 387 -1.30 -20.59 28.86
N ALA A 388 -0.05 -20.88 28.50
CA ALA A 388 0.89 -21.54 29.39
C ALA A 388 1.25 -20.69 30.63
N ALA A 389 1.49 -19.39 30.42
CA ALA A 389 1.81 -18.46 31.50
C ALA A 389 0.65 -18.34 32.49
N ASP A 390 -0.59 -18.19 32.00
CA ASP A 390 -1.79 -17.96 32.80
C ASP A 390 -2.28 -19.22 33.53
N SER A 391 -1.85 -20.42 33.10
CA SER A 391 -2.17 -21.72 33.70
C SER A 391 -1.01 -22.40 34.40
N SER A 392 0.14 -21.73 34.55
CA SER A 392 1.34 -22.30 35.17
C SER A 392 1.25 -22.35 36.71
N TYR A 393 2.11 -23.20 37.29
CA TYR A 393 2.41 -23.18 38.72
C TYR A 393 3.92 -22.91 38.92
N ASP A 394 4.22 -21.87 39.66
CA ASP A 394 5.60 -21.53 40.02
C ASP A 394 5.97 -22.32 41.28
N GLU A 395 6.77 -23.38 41.10
CA GLU A 395 7.21 -24.28 42.18
C GLU A 395 8.19 -23.57 43.14
N GLU A 396 8.94 -22.59 42.68
CA GLU A 396 9.96 -21.90 43.50
C GLU A 396 9.30 -20.91 44.50
N ASN A 397 8.25 -20.23 44.04
CA ASN A 397 7.52 -19.23 44.84
C ASN A 397 6.21 -19.78 45.43
N GLU A 398 5.82 -21.02 45.10
CA GLU A 398 4.55 -21.68 45.48
C GLU A 398 3.33 -20.85 45.05
N VAL A 399 3.39 -20.21 43.87
CA VAL A 399 2.31 -19.35 43.37
C VAL A 399 1.66 -19.99 42.15
N ALA A 400 0.34 -20.10 42.22
CA ALA A 400 -0.49 -20.51 41.09
C ALA A 400 -0.85 -19.31 40.21
N ALA A 401 -0.73 -19.46 38.89
CA ALA A 401 -1.25 -18.47 37.95
C ALA A 401 -2.80 -18.36 38.08
N PRO A 402 -3.37 -17.17 37.78
CA PRO A 402 -4.79 -16.91 38.09
C PRO A 402 -5.78 -17.86 37.39
N LEU A 403 -5.46 -18.40 36.22
CA LEU A 403 -6.30 -19.33 35.47
C LEU A 403 -5.87 -20.81 35.61
N LEU A 404 -4.97 -21.13 36.55
CA LEU A 404 -4.62 -22.54 36.79
C LEU A 404 -5.84 -23.36 37.16
N GLY A 405 -6.10 -24.44 36.39
CA GLY A 405 -7.25 -25.33 36.57
C GLY A 405 -8.57 -24.80 35.97
N ASP A 406 -8.53 -23.74 35.18
CA ASP A 406 -9.68 -23.25 34.43
C ASP A 406 -10.01 -24.21 33.28
N GLY A 407 -11.28 -24.70 33.26
CA GLY A 407 -11.74 -25.70 32.28
C GLY A 407 -11.86 -25.14 30.87
N ASN A 408 -12.31 -23.89 30.73
CA ASN A 408 -12.46 -23.24 29.43
C ASN A 408 -11.06 -23.00 28.77
N LEU A 409 -10.07 -22.62 29.61
CA LEU A 409 -8.69 -22.45 29.11
C LEU A 409 -8.08 -23.79 28.68
N ALA A 410 -8.38 -24.87 29.38
CA ALA A 410 -7.91 -26.21 29.02
C ALA A 410 -8.57 -26.71 27.72
N SER A 411 -9.85 -26.41 27.49
CA SER A 411 -10.56 -26.69 26.22
C SER A 411 -9.94 -25.93 25.09
N LEU A 412 -9.84 -24.58 25.21
CA LEU A 412 -9.21 -23.71 24.23
C LEU A 412 -7.83 -24.24 23.78
N ARG A 413 -6.97 -24.55 24.75
CA ARG A 413 -5.65 -25.13 24.48
C ARG A 413 -5.73 -26.45 23.72
N GLY A 414 -6.66 -27.32 24.11
CA GLY A 414 -6.85 -28.64 23.51
C GLY A 414 -7.24 -28.55 22.05
N ASP A 415 -8.21 -27.70 21.75
CA ASP A 415 -8.77 -27.53 20.41
C ASP A 415 -7.71 -27.02 19.43
N PHE A 416 -7.00 -25.95 19.78
CA PHE A 416 -5.93 -25.41 18.96
C PHE A 416 -4.74 -26.40 18.81
N SER A 417 -4.37 -27.12 19.86
CA SER A 417 -3.27 -28.11 19.80
C SER A 417 -3.63 -29.32 18.94
N THR A 418 -4.89 -29.71 18.90
CA THR A 418 -5.38 -30.86 18.12
C THR A 418 -5.27 -30.60 16.63
N ILE A 419 -5.62 -29.39 16.16
CA ILE A 419 -5.48 -28.99 14.75
C ILE A 419 -4.03 -29.15 14.25
N ILE A 420 -3.07 -28.73 15.07
CA ILE A 420 -1.65 -28.82 14.72
C ILE A 420 -1.11 -30.27 14.77
N ALA A 421 -1.62 -31.08 15.67
CA ALA A 421 -1.10 -32.45 15.90
C ALA A 421 -1.66 -33.49 14.94
N THR A 422 -2.78 -33.20 14.28
CA THR A 422 -3.47 -34.14 13.39
C THR A 422 -3.03 -34.01 11.93
N GLN A 423 -3.35 -35.03 11.14
CA GLN A 423 -3.25 -34.94 9.69
C GLN A 423 -4.35 -34.00 9.18
N ILE A 424 -4.04 -33.28 8.11
CA ILE A 424 -5.02 -32.39 7.46
C ILE A 424 -6.13 -33.26 6.85
N PRO A 425 -7.39 -33.08 7.27
CA PRO A 425 -8.48 -33.91 6.80
C PRO A 425 -8.87 -33.53 5.37
N GLY A 426 -9.32 -34.54 4.61
CA GLY A 426 -9.85 -34.34 3.25
C GLY A 426 -8.78 -34.13 2.18
N LEU A 427 -7.49 -34.24 2.45
CA LEU A 427 -6.46 -34.27 1.41
C LEU A 427 -6.57 -35.55 0.56
N PRO A 428 -6.09 -35.53 -0.71
CA PRO A 428 -5.99 -36.70 -1.57
C PRO A 428 -5.28 -37.86 -0.88
N ASP A 429 -5.67 -39.11 -1.19
CA ASP A 429 -5.07 -40.30 -0.55
C ASP A 429 -3.60 -40.53 -0.97
N ASP A 430 -3.19 -39.93 -2.08
CA ASP A 430 -1.85 -39.94 -2.65
C ASP A 430 -1.06 -38.65 -2.36
N ALA A 431 -1.57 -37.75 -1.53
CA ALA A 431 -0.88 -36.53 -1.14
C ALA A 431 0.49 -36.85 -0.52
N LEU A 432 1.53 -36.18 -0.98
CA LEU A 432 2.91 -36.36 -0.47
C LEU A 432 3.05 -35.70 0.91
N LEU A 433 2.38 -34.59 1.10
CA LEU A 433 2.37 -33.80 2.33
C LEU A 433 0.98 -33.87 2.94
N PHE A 434 0.85 -34.34 4.19
CA PHE A 434 -0.43 -34.50 4.87
C PHE A 434 -0.46 -33.96 6.30
N SER A 435 0.63 -33.34 6.74
CA SER A 435 0.70 -32.64 8.04
C SER A 435 1.79 -31.58 8.01
N LEU A 436 1.69 -30.59 8.88
CA LEU A 436 2.68 -29.52 9.02
C LEU A 436 4.09 -30.03 9.36
N ALA A 437 4.19 -31.21 9.98
CA ALA A 437 5.48 -31.82 10.32
C ALA A 437 6.31 -32.19 9.07
N HIS A 438 5.67 -32.49 7.92
CA HIS A 438 6.36 -32.83 6.66
C HIS A 438 7.06 -31.63 6.04
N ILE A 439 6.58 -30.42 6.30
CA ILE A 439 7.19 -29.18 5.84
C ILE A 439 8.09 -28.52 6.90
N GLY A 440 8.49 -29.28 7.93
CA GLY A 440 9.41 -28.79 8.96
C GLY A 440 8.76 -28.01 10.11
N ILE A 441 7.43 -27.88 10.18
CA ILE A 441 6.74 -27.21 11.29
C ILE A 441 6.38 -28.27 12.33
N LYS A 442 7.03 -28.22 13.50
CA LYS A 442 6.91 -29.25 14.53
C LYS A 442 6.55 -28.66 15.88
N SER A 443 5.70 -29.35 16.63
CA SER A 443 5.42 -29.00 18.02
C SER A 443 6.59 -29.34 18.93
N THR A 444 6.94 -28.40 19.81
CA THR A 444 7.96 -28.57 20.85
C THR A 444 7.33 -29.19 22.11
N THR A 445 8.19 -29.59 23.07
CA THR A 445 7.74 -30.13 24.37
C THR A 445 6.82 -29.20 25.16
N ASN A 446 6.89 -27.88 24.89
CA ASN A 446 6.05 -26.88 25.55
C ASN A 446 4.74 -26.57 24.78
N GLY A 447 4.47 -27.28 23.67
CA GLY A 447 3.30 -27.06 22.83
C GLY A 447 3.42 -25.88 21.87
N LEU A 448 4.59 -25.24 21.79
CA LEU A 448 4.89 -24.20 20.80
C LEU A 448 5.34 -24.83 19.48
N LEU A 449 5.23 -24.10 18.39
CA LEU A 449 5.68 -24.52 17.08
C LEU A 449 7.10 -24.00 16.81
N ALA A 450 7.91 -24.84 16.19
CA ALA A 450 9.22 -24.49 15.65
C ALA A 450 9.26 -24.79 14.15
N ILE A 451 9.86 -23.91 13.38
CA ILE A 451 10.05 -24.06 11.92
C ILE A 451 11.50 -24.50 11.67
N ASP A 452 11.65 -25.57 10.92
CA ASP A 452 12.88 -25.93 10.25
C ASP A 452 12.92 -25.20 8.89
N ASP A 453 13.71 -24.16 8.85
CA ASP A 453 13.77 -23.21 7.75
C ASP A 453 14.19 -23.85 6.42
N SER A 454 15.10 -24.83 6.47
CA SER A 454 15.56 -25.58 5.29
C SER A 454 14.45 -26.49 4.77
N ALA A 455 13.84 -27.28 5.65
CA ALA A 455 12.77 -28.20 5.27
C ALA A 455 11.56 -27.48 4.67
N LEU A 456 11.20 -26.29 5.22
CA LEU A 456 10.13 -25.47 4.67
C LEU A 456 10.49 -24.90 3.30
N THR A 457 11.72 -24.44 3.11
CA THR A 457 12.18 -23.93 1.82
C THR A 457 12.17 -25.04 0.77
N ASP A 458 12.75 -26.19 1.07
CA ASP A 458 12.77 -27.33 0.16
C ASP A 458 11.34 -27.78 -0.23
N ALA A 459 10.41 -27.80 0.73
CA ALA A 459 9.02 -28.16 0.46
C ALA A 459 8.31 -27.14 -0.45
N LEU A 460 8.55 -25.83 -0.24
CA LEU A 460 7.98 -24.78 -1.09
C LEU A 460 8.55 -24.76 -2.50
N ASP A 461 9.83 -25.11 -2.66
CA ASP A 461 10.49 -25.14 -3.97
C ASP A 461 10.12 -26.39 -4.78
N GLU A 462 9.93 -27.54 -4.12
CA GLU A 462 9.69 -28.82 -4.78
C GLU A 462 8.19 -29.16 -4.90
N ASN A 463 7.36 -28.76 -3.92
CA ASN A 463 5.96 -29.21 -3.78
C ASN A 463 5.04 -28.05 -3.37
N PHE A 464 5.12 -26.91 -4.05
CA PHE A 464 4.42 -25.68 -3.68
C PHE A 464 2.91 -25.89 -3.48
N ASP A 465 2.24 -26.54 -4.43
CA ASP A 465 0.78 -26.76 -4.38
C ASP A 465 0.38 -27.67 -3.20
N ASP A 466 1.16 -28.70 -2.90
CA ASP A 466 0.91 -29.56 -1.75
C ASP A 466 1.11 -28.81 -0.42
N VAL A 467 2.08 -27.87 -0.36
CA VAL A 467 2.25 -26.99 0.81
C VAL A 467 1.04 -26.08 0.97
N VAL A 468 0.55 -25.51 -0.12
CA VAL A 468 -0.67 -24.67 -0.11
C VAL A 468 -1.87 -25.45 0.45
N ASP A 469 -2.06 -26.69 0.02
CA ASP A 469 -3.16 -27.56 0.50
C ASP A 469 -3.06 -27.92 1.98
N LEU A 470 -1.89 -27.84 2.59
CA LEU A 470 -1.76 -28.00 4.05
C LEU A 470 -2.35 -26.83 4.85
N PHE A 471 -2.54 -25.66 4.24
CA PHE A 471 -3.05 -24.46 4.93
C PHE A 471 -4.43 -24.05 4.46
N CYS A 472 -4.71 -24.16 3.17
CA CYS A 472 -5.94 -23.66 2.56
C CYS A 472 -7.13 -24.62 2.67
N GLU A 473 -8.31 -24.06 2.39
CA GLU A 473 -9.47 -24.84 2.00
C GLU A 473 -9.30 -25.32 0.54
N SER A 474 -9.64 -26.59 0.30
CA SER A 474 -9.66 -27.19 -1.03
C SER A 474 -10.91 -28.03 -1.25
N PHE A 475 -11.43 -28.05 -2.48
CA PHE A 475 -12.60 -28.85 -2.84
C PHE A 475 -12.39 -29.57 -4.16
N THR A 476 -12.74 -30.84 -4.18
CA THR A 476 -12.81 -31.62 -5.42
C THR A 476 -14.08 -32.44 -5.47
N SER A 477 -14.61 -32.64 -6.68
CA SER A 477 -15.78 -33.49 -6.92
C SER A 477 -15.48 -34.45 -8.05
N ASN A 478 -15.88 -35.71 -7.90
CA ASN A 478 -15.78 -36.71 -8.97
C ASN A 478 -16.86 -36.54 -10.08
N ASP A 479 -17.86 -35.67 -9.87
CA ASP A 479 -18.85 -35.30 -10.89
C ASP A 479 -18.89 -33.77 -11.01
N SER A 480 -18.61 -33.24 -12.18
CA SER A 480 -18.57 -31.80 -12.49
C SER A 480 -19.93 -31.07 -12.30
N LYS A 481 -21.01 -31.81 -12.10
CA LYS A 481 -22.34 -31.23 -11.78
C LYS A 481 -22.44 -30.76 -10.33
N ILE A 482 -21.56 -31.22 -9.45
CA ILE A 482 -21.52 -30.79 -8.03
C ILE A 482 -20.33 -29.88 -7.83
N PHE A 483 -20.61 -28.70 -7.32
CA PHE A 483 -19.59 -27.68 -7.00
C PHE A 483 -19.75 -27.18 -5.56
N PHE A 484 -18.66 -26.67 -5.00
CA PHE A 484 -18.62 -26.05 -3.69
C PHE A 484 -19.18 -24.64 -3.74
N GLN A 485 -20.02 -24.28 -2.77
CA GLN A 485 -20.53 -22.93 -2.62
C GLN A 485 -19.98 -22.26 -1.37
N SER A 486 -20.15 -22.91 -0.20
CA SER A 486 -19.68 -22.41 1.09
C SER A 486 -19.74 -23.51 2.15
N ARG A 487 -19.20 -23.22 3.31
CA ARG A 487 -19.35 -23.99 4.54
C ARG A 487 -19.54 -23.05 5.74
N ASN A 488 -19.84 -23.61 6.91
CA ASN A 488 -19.70 -22.92 8.19
C ASN A 488 -18.53 -23.50 9.01
N GLU A 489 -18.31 -22.99 10.20
CA GLU A 489 -17.21 -23.37 11.09
C GLU A 489 -17.40 -24.76 11.69
N MET A 490 -18.62 -25.30 11.67
CA MET A 490 -18.95 -26.66 12.17
C MET A 490 -18.64 -27.74 11.13
N THR A 491 -18.49 -27.37 9.85
CA THR A 491 -18.18 -28.30 8.76
C THR A 491 -16.79 -28.89 8.94
N GLN A 492 -16.67 -30.20 8.96
CA GLN A 492 -15.41 -30.90 9.07
C GLN A 492 -14.80 -31.19 7.69
N GLY A 493 -13.48 -31.22 7.59
CA GLY A 493 -12.82 -31.71 6.38
C GLY A 493 -12.97 -33.22 6.23
N GLY A 494 -13.13 -33.71 4.99
CA GLY A 494 -13.32 -35.12 4.75
C GLY A 494 -13.76 -35.47 3.33
N VAL A 495 -14.11 -36.76 3.15
CA VAL A 495 -14.70 -37.28 1.93
C VAL A 495 -16.18 -37.56 2.18
N TYR A 496 -17.06 -36.97 1.41
CA TYR A 496 -18.48 -37.07 1.56
C TYR A 496 -19.11 -37.79 0.36
N SER A 497 -20.00 -38.76 0.61
CA SER A 497 -20.85 -39.32 -0.42
C SER A 497 -22.05 -38.40 -0.63
N VAL A 498 -22.30 -37.99 -1.87
CA VAL A 498 -23.42 -37.11 -2.25
C VAL A 498 -24.31 -37.84 -3.21
N SER A 499 -25.58 -37.98 -2.83
CA SER A 499 -26.63 -38.49 -3.72
C SER A 499 -27.75 -37.47 -3.82
N LEU A 500 -28.20 -37.16 -5.05
CA LEU A 500 -29.34 -36.28 -5.30
C LEU A 500 -30.14 -36.77 -6.51
N ALA A 501 -31.46 -36.56 -6.47
CA ALA A 501 -32.35 -36.74 -7.62
C ALA A 501 -32.92 -35.39 -8.05
N TYR A 502 -33.17 -35.23 -9.36
CA TYR A 502 -33.72 -33.99 -9.94
C TYR A 502 -34.78 -34.30 -11.00
N ASP A 503 -35.74 -33.41 -11.12
CA ASP A 503 -36.81 -33.49 -12.11
C ASP A 503 -36.38 -33.03 -13.54
N ALA A 504 -37.32 -33.05 -14.47
CA ALA A 504 -37.08 -32.68 -15.87
C ALA A 504 -36.78 -31.17 -16.04
N ASP A 505 -37.13 -30.36 -15.07
CA ASP A 505 -36.90 -28.92 -15.06
C ASP A 505 -35.60 -28.55 -14.33
N GLY A 506 -34.90 -29.55 -13.74
CA GLY A 506 -33.65 -29.38 -13.03
C GLY A 506 -33.80 -29.06 -11.53
N ASN A 507 -35.02 -29.14 -10.99
CA ASN A 507 -35.19 -28.93 -9.54
C ASN A 507 -34.77 -30.16 -8.78
N ILE A 508 -34.01 -29.99 -7.68
CA ILE A 508 -33.62 -31.08 -6.81
C ILE A 508 -34.85 -31.57 -6.06
N THR A 509 -35.14 -32.87 -6.12
CA THR A 509 -36.31 -33.52 -5.50
C THR A 509 -35.97 -34.27 -4.20
N SER A 510 -34.74 -34.74 -4.09
CA SER A 510 -34.17 -35.32 -2.86
C SER A 510 -32.67 -35.20 -2.87
N ALA A 511 -32.05 -35.07 -1.71
CA ALA A 511 -30.58 -35.02 -1.59
C ALA A 511 -30.15 -35.60 -0.24
N GLN A 512 -29.00 -36.27 -0.25
CA GLN A 512 -28.35 -36.83 0.93
C GLN A 512 -26.84 -36.53 0.86
N ILE A 513 -26.24 -36.26 2.03
CA ILE A 513 -24.80 -36.22 2.23
C ILE A 513 -24.46 -37.26 3.30
N ASP A 514 -23.57 -38.20 2.97
CA ASP A 514 -23.22 -39.36 3.81
C ASP A 514 -24.43 -40.17 4.29
N GLY A 515 -25.45 -40.26 3.42
CA GLY A 515 -26.68 -41.01 3.72
C GLY A 515 -27.66 -40.31 4.68
N VAL A 516 -27.37 -39.07 5.08
CA VAL A 516 -28.24 -38.21 5.87
C VAL A 516 -28.94 -37.22 4.95
N ASP A 517 -30.26 -37.02 5.15
CA ASP A 517 -31.02 -36.09 4.32
C ASP A 517 -30.46 -34.65 4.44
N ALA A 518 -30.18 -34.07 3.31
CA ALA A 518 -29.69 -32.69 3.22
C ALA A 518 -30.86 -31.73 2.99
N THR A 519 -30.72 -30.49 3.51
CA THR A 519 -31.68 -29.43 3.24
C THR A 519 -31.54 -28.94 1.81
N ILE A 520 -32.64 -28.87 1.05
CA ILE A 520 -32.66 -28.39 -0.32
C ILE A 520 -33.00 -26.89 -0.34
N ASP A 521 -32.18 -26.07 -0.96
CA ASP A 521 -32.37 -24.63 -1.13
C ASP A 521 -32.09 -24.24 -2.59
N GLY A 522 -33.12 -24.35 -3.43
CA GLY A 522 -33.03 -24.13 -4.88
C GLY A 522 -32.11 -25.14 -5.56
N ILE A 523 -31.01 -24.67 -6.10
CA ILE A 523 -29.96 -25.50 -6.72
C ILE A 523 -28.91 -25.98 -5.71
N PHE A 524 -29.04 -25.61 -4.44
CA PHE A 524 -28.09 -25.95 -3.38
C PHE A 524 -28.64 -27.05 -2.49
N ILE A 525 -27.72 -27.83 -1.94
CA ILE A 525 -27.99 -28.78 -0.86
C ILE A 525 -27.08 -28.43 0.31
N VAL A 526 -27.63 -28.50 1.53
CA VAL A 526 -26.93 -28.12 2.77
C VAL A 526 -26.92 -29.31 3.72
N GLY A 527 -25.73 -29.65 4.20
CA GLY A 527 -25.52 -30.71 5.16
C GLY A 527 -26.27 -30.49 6.49
N ALA A 528 -26.80 -31.56 7.05
CA ALA A 528 -27.67 -31.52 8.24
C ALA A 528 -26.88 -31.17 9.50
N GLU A 529 -27.54 -30.47 10.43
CA GLU A 529 -27.01 -30.14 11.75
C GLU A 529 -26.65 -31.42 12.55
N GLY A 530 -25.55 -31.37 13.31
CA GLY A 530 -25.05 -32.48 14.11
C GLY A 530 -24.30 -33.56 13.30
N THR A 531 -24.05 -33.32 12.02
CA THR A 531 -23.22 -34.20 11.15
C THR A 531 -21.86 -33.58 10.84
N SER A 532 -20.91 -34.39 10.35
CA SER A 532 -19.62 -33.88 9.85
C SER A 532 -19.76 -32.89 8.66
N ALA A 533 -20.90 -32.99 7.94
CA ALA A 533 -21.23 -32.13 6.80
C ALA A 533 -22.09 -30.92 7.22
N GLU A 534 -22.28 -30.66 8.50
CA GLU A 534 -23.10 -29.54 8.97
C GLU A 534 -22.68 -28.22 8.32
N GLY A 535 -23.65 -27.55 7.68
CA GLY A 535 -23.41 -26.27 6.99
C GLY A 535 -22.65 -26.36 5.67
N LEU A 536 -22.19 -27.54 5.23
CA LEU A 536 -21.59 -27.74 3.91
C LEU A 536 -22.64 -27.49 2.84
N ARG A 537 -22.46 -26.43 2.06
CA ARG A 537 -23.35 -26.01 0.98
C ARG A 537 -22.74 -26.34 -0.37
N LEU A 538 -23.37 -27.30 -1.06
CA LEU A 538 -22.97 -27.75 -2.38
C LEU A 538 -23.99 -27.31 -3.44
N GLY A 539 -23.53 -26.88 -4.60
CA GLY A 539 -24.40 -26.50 -5.72
C GLY A 539 -24.51 -27.62 -6.75
N PHE A 540 -25.65 -27.67 -7.41
CA PHE A 540 -25.93 -28.58 -8.52
C PHE A 540 -26.10 -27.85 -9.85
N THR A 541 -25.40 -28.29 -10.88
CA THR A 541 -25.55 -27.81 -12.25
C THR A 541 -26.41 -28.78 -13.05
N TYR A 542 -27.60 -28.34 -13.48
CA TYR A 542 -28.50 -29.15 -14.29
C TYR A 542 -27.94 -29.42 -15.70
N PRO A 543 -27.83 -30.68 -16.15
CA PRO A 543 -27.23 -31.00 -17.44
C PRO A 543 -28.16 -30.80 -18.66
N GLY A 544 -29.44 -30.40 -18.45
CA GLY A 544 -30.40 -30.18 -19.54
C GLY A 544 -30.93 -31.46 -20.20
N THR A 545 -30.79 -32.63 -19.57
CA THR A 545 -31.11 -33.96 -20.17
C THR A 545 -32.36 -34.62 -19.60
N GLY A 546 -33.26 -33.87 -18.95
CA GLY A 546 -34.46 -34.40 -18.28
C GLY A 546 -34.18 -34.85 -16.83
N ALA A 547 -35.17 -35.54 -16.22
CA ALA A 547 -35.01 -36.01 -14.85
C ALA A 547 -33.88 -37.04 -14.71
N GLY A 548 -33.20 -37.05 -13.54
CA GLY A 548 -32.06 -37.93 -13.30
C GLY A 548 -31.60 -37.93 -11.87
N SER A 549 -30.46 -38.55 -11.61
CA SER A 549 -29.75 -38.56 -10.35
C SER A 549 -28.25 -38.30 -10.52
N VAL A 550 -27.64 -37.86 -9.45
CA VAL A 550 -26.19 -37.80 -9.26
C VAL A 550 -25.83 -38.60 -8.02
N ASP A 551 -24.93 -39.56 -8.18
CA ASP A 551 -24.31 -40.28 -7.09
C ASP A 551 -22.80 -40.13 -7.23
N THR A 552 -22.18 -39.37 -6.33
CA THR A 552 -20.77 -39.01 -6.41
C THR A 552 -20.13 -38.89 -5.05
N THR A 553 -18.81 -38.76 -5.05
CA THR A 553 -18.07 -38.36 -3.86
C THR A 553 -17.48 -36.99 -4.07
N VAL A 554 -17.53 -36.18 -3.04
CA VAL A 554 -16.85 -34.88 -2.94
C VAL A 554 -15.83 -34.94 -1.83
N ARG A 555 -14.78 -34.19 -1.95
CA ARG A 555 -13.70 -34.10 -0.98
C ARG A 555 -13.53 -32.63 -0.60
N LEU A 556 -13.61 -32.35 0.70
CA LEU A 556 -13.36 -31.04 1.29
C LEU A 556 -12.07 -31.14 2.11
N GLY A 557 -10.97 -30.61 1.60
CA GLY A 557 -9.74 -30.43 2.35
C GLY A 557 -9.82 -29.17 3.20
N LEU A 558 -9.57 -29.29 4.50
CA LEU A 558 -9.45 -28.15 5.39
C LEU A 558 -8.03 -28.07 5.91
N GLY A 559 -7.21 -27.22 5.32
CA GLY A 559 -5.85 -26.97 5.77
C GLY A 559 -5.77 -26.35 7.16
N ALA A 560 -4.59 -26.31 7.72
CA ALA A 560 -4.37 -25.87 9.10
C ALA A 560 -4.85 -24.43 9.35
N ALA A 561 -4.65 -23.51 8.41
CA ALA A 561 -5.12 -22.13 8.56
C ALA A 561 -6.65 -22.06 8.47
N ALA A 562 -7.27 -22.77 7.53
CA ALA A 562 -8.73 -22.82 7.40
C ALA A 562 -9.40 -23.43 8.64
N GLN A 563 -8.85 -24.50 9.23
CA GLN A 563 -9.35 -25.09 10.49
C GLN A 563 -9.13 -24.15 11.68
N MET A 564 -7.93 -23.58 11.79
CA MET A 564 -7.54 -22.70 12.89
C MET A 564 -8.35 -21.41 12.88
N GLY A 565 -8.59 -20.82 11.71
CA GLY A 565 -9.47 -19.64 11.54
C GLY A 565 -10.90 -19.94 12.01
N GLY A 566 -11.46 -21.07 11.58
CA GLY A 566 -12.78 -21.54 12.04
C GLY A 566 -12.82 -21.75 13.57
N GLN A 567 -11.77 -22.34 14.16
CA GLN A 567 -11.71 -22.51 15.62
C GLN A 567 -11.59 -21.17 16.36
N CYS A 568 -10.86 -20.18 15.80
CA CYS A 568 -10.82 -18.82 16.37
C CYS A 568 -12.21 -18.18 16.41
N ILE A 569 -13.00 -18.33 15.33
CA ILE A 569 -14.39 -17.83 15.26
C ILE A 569 -15.24 -18.53 16.32
N LEU A 570 -15.20 -19.86 16.39
CA LEU A 570 -15.98 -20.63 17.38
C LEU A 570 -15.61 -20.23 18.82
N SER A 571 -14.31 -20.10 19.13
CA SER A 571 -13.85 -19.76 20.49
C SER A 571 -14.24 -18.36 20.94
N THR A 572 -14.45 -17.44 19.99
CA THR A 572 -14.85 -16.03 20.26
C THR A 572 -16.32 -15.77 20.03
N ASP A 573 -17.09 -16.76 19.60
CA ASP A 573 -18.52 -16.64 19.35
C ASP A 573 -19.29 -16.23 20.60
N SER A 574 -20.29 -15.37 20.45
CA SER A 574 -21.07 -14.81 21.56
C SER A 574 -22.05 -15.77 22.21
N GLU A 575 -22.40 -16.90 21.56
CA GLU A 575 -23.37 -17.86 22.06
C GLU A 575 -22.74 -19.17 22.53
N ILE A 576 -21.67 -19.61 21.87
CA ILE A 576 -21.06 -20.93 22.14
C ILE A 576 -19.58 -20.88 22.49
N GLY A 577 -18.93 -19.70 22.39
CA GLY A 577 -17.49 -19.57 22.56
C GLY A 577 -17.00 -19.65 24.00
N GLU A 578 -15.95 -20.43 24.26
CA GLU A 578 -15.38 -20.63 25.59
C GLU A 578 -14.90 -19.33 26.23
N ILE A 579 -14.40 -18.38 25.41
CA ILE A 579 -13.91 -17.07 25.87
C ILE A 579 -15.09 -16.25 26.39
N HIS A 580 -16.18 -16.21 25.63
CA HIS A 580 -17.38 -15.47 26.02
C HIS A 580 -18.01 -16.05 27.29
N PHE A 581 -18.16 -17.36 27.37
CA PHE A 581 -18.66 -18.02 28.59
C PHE A 581 -17.80 -17.71 29.81
N ALA A 582 -16.49 -17.73 29.68
CA ALA A 582 -15.58 -17.39 30.77
C ALA A 582 -15.73 -15.93 31.21
N GLN A 583 -15.79 -14.99 30.25
CA GLN A 583 -15.96 -13.56 30.54
C GLN A 583 -17.31 -13.24 31.17
N ASP A 584 -18.40 -13.81 30.67
CA ASP A 584 -19.74 -13.62 31.22
C ASP A 584 -19.86 -14.17 32.63
N GLY A 585 -19.39 -15.40 32.88
CA GLY A 585 -19.41 -16.00 34.22
C GLY A 585 -18.60 -15.20 35.24
N LEU A 586 -17.48 -14.57 34.82
CA LEU A 586 -16.69 -13.67 35.66
C LEU A 586 -17.41 -12.34 35.88
N THR A 587 -18.03 -11.78 34.87
CA THR A 587 -18.79 -10.52 34.94
C THR A 587 -19.98 -10.67 35.90
N ASP A 588 -20.76 -11.73 35.77
CA ASP A 588 -21.88 -12.06 36.66
C ASP A 588 -21.41 -12.23 38.10
N SER A 589 -20.27 -12.88 38.29
CA SER A 589 -19.66 -13.07 39.60
C SER A 589 -19.21 -11.73 40.23
N ILE A 590 -18.64 -10.82 39.45
CA ILE A 590 -18.24 -9.47 39.86
C ILE A 590 -19.50 -8.67 40.26
N GLU A 591 -20.53 -8.64 39.43
CA GLU A 591 -21.81 -7.97 39.76
C GLU A 591 -22.46 -8.50 41.03
N THR A 592 -22.37 -9.79 41.23
CA THR A 592 -22.88 -10.43 42.47
C THR A 592 -22.10 -9.99 43.69
N ILE A 593 -20.77 -9.86 43.59
CA ILE A 593 -19.94 -9.34 44.66
C ILE A 593 -20.23 -7.86 44.91
N ASP A 594 -20.42 -7.06 43.88
CA ASP A 594 -20.74 -5.63 44.00
C ASP A 594 -22.06 -5.42 44.76
N ARG A 595 -23.08 -6.16 44.40
CA ARG A 595 -24.36 -6.13 45.15
C ARG A 595 -24.19 -6.52 46.62
N ARG A 596 -23.28 -7.47 46.91
CA ARG A 596 -22.99 -7.89 48.32
C ARG A 596 -22.21 -6.82 49.07
N ILE A 597 -21.25 -6.16 48.44
CA ILE A 597 -20.50 -5.02 48.99
C ILE A 597 -21.48 -3.90 49.34
N GLU A 598 -22.36 -3.52 48.42
CA GLU A 598 -23.39 -2.50 48.63
C GLU A 598 -24.29 -2.83 49.85
N MET A 599 -24.74 -4.06 49.96
CA MET A 599 -25.54 -4.51 51.14
C MET A 599 -24.75 -4.41 52.44
N TRP A 600 -23.45 -4.75 52.42
CA TRP A 600 -22.59 -4.62 53.59
C TRP A 600 -22.34 -3.15 53.95
N GLU A 601 -22.10 -2.27 53.00
CA GLU A 601 -21.90 -0.83 53.25
C GLU A 601 -23.17 -0.22 53.86
N MET A 602 -24.36 -0.54 53.36
CA MET A 602 -25.62 -0.10 53.99
C MET A 602 -25.78 -0.63 55.44
N ARG A 603 -25.30 -1.84 55.71
CA ARG A 603 -25.33 -2.39 57.07
C ARG A 603 -24.34 -1.69 57.99
N LEU A 604 -23.14 -1.43 57.53
CA LEU A 604 -22.11 -0.71 58.23
C LEU A 604 -22.54 0.71 58.61
N GLU A 605 -23.18 1.43 57.67
CA GLU A 605 -23.73 2.76 57.92
C GLU A 605 -24.75 2.73 59.09
N ARG A 606 -25.67 1.76 59.06
CA ARG A 606 -26.62 1.59 60.18
C ARG A 606 -25.95 1.26 61.47
N THR A 607 -24.94 0.39 61.47
CA THR A 607 -24.17 0.01 62.66
C THR A 607 -23.40 1.23 63.21
N GLU A 608 -22.80 2.02 62.35
CA GLU A 608 -22.13 3.27 62.75
C GLU A 608 -23.10 4.26 63.40
N GLU A 609 -24.26 4.49 62.78
CA GLU A 609 -25.29 5.33 63.37
C GLU A 609 -25.79 4.81 64.74
N GLN A 610 -25.92 3.50 64.88
CA GLN A 610 -26.30 2.88 66.16
C GLN A 610 -25.24 3.06 67.23
N LEU A 611 -23.97 2.84 66.89
CA LEU A 611 -22.85 3.07 67.79
C LEU A 611 -22.75 4.55 68.20
N ARG A 612 -22.91 5.47 67.26
CA ARG A 612 -22.92 6.92 67.55
C ARG A 612 -24.05 7.29 68.52
N ARG A 613 -25.25 6.72 68.33
CA ARG A 613 -26.37 6.93 69.29
C ARG A 613 -26.10 6.33 70.64
N GLN A 614 -25.57 5.09 70.75
CA GLN A 614 -25.21 4.44 72.00
C GLN A 614 -24.14 5.21 72.77
N PHE A 615 -23.10 5.61 72.11
CA PHE A 615 -22.01 6.40 72.77
C PHE A 615 -22.50 7.79 73.19
N ALA A 616 -23.38 8.45 72.40
CA ALA A 616 -23.99 9.72 72.82
C ALA A 616 -24.87 9.55 74.08
N GLN A 617 -25.63 8.48 74.19
CA GLN A 617 -26.42 8.17 75.41
C GLN A 617 -25.49 7.89 76.59
N LEU A 618 -24.42 7.15 76.39
CA LEU A 618 -23.44 6.84 77.44
C LEU A 618 -22.76 8.10 77.98
N GLU A 619 -22.42 9.06 77.09
CA GLU A 619 -21.89 10.37 77.46
C GLU A 619 -22.86 11.19 78.32
N VAL A 620 -24.17 11.16 77.97
CA VAL A 620 -25.23 11.81 78.79
C VAL A 620 -25.32 11.18 80.17
N ILE A 621 -25.29 9.83 80.25
CA ILE A 621 -25.36 9.10 81.54
C ILE A 621 -24.10 9.41 82.39
N LEU A 622 -22.93 9.38 81.80
CA LEU A 622 -21.69 9.72 82.49
C LEU A 622 -21.73 11.17 83.01
N GLY A 623 -22.26 12.11 82.24
CA GLY A 623 -22.47 13.49 82.65
C GLY A 623 -23.39 13.61 83.86
N GLN A 624 -24.45 12.85 83.87
CA GLN A 624 -25.36 12.80 85.03
C GLN A 624 -24.71 12.21 86.29
N LEU A 625 -23.97 11.11 86.14
CA LEU A 625 -23.21 10.49 87.19
C LEU A 625 -22.11 11.39 87.76
N GLN A 626 -21.37 12.10 86.93
CA GLN A 626 -20.37 13.07 87.38
C GLN A 626 -21.03 14.24 88.11
N ASN A 627 -22.18 14.74 87.65
CA ASN A 627 -22.91 15.79 88.34
C ASN A 627 -23.43 15.30 89.70
N GLN A 628 -23.93 14.06 89.77
CA GLN A 628 -24.30 13.46 91.10
C GLN A 628 -23.12 13.26 92.03
N SER A 629 -21.97 12.80 91.50
CA SER A 629 -20.72 12.66 92.30
C SER A 629 -20.24 14.00 92.80
N ARG A 630 -20.26 15.09 91.96
CA ARG A 630 -19.91 16.45 92.45
C ARG A 630 -20.92 16.96 93.48
N TYR A 631 -22.19 16.68 93.31
CA TYR A 631 -23.19 17.04 94.32
C TYR A 631 -22.95 16.32 95.66
N LEU A 632 -22.68 14.99 95.64
CA LEU A 632 -22.37 14.21 96.82
C LEU A 632 -21.07 14.62 97.53
N SER A 633 -20.02 14.96 96.75
CA SER A 633 -18.79 15.46 97.31
C SER A 633 -18.93 16.88 97.91
N GLY A 634 -19.87 17.68 97.37
CA GLY A 634 -20.18 19.03 97.92
C GLY A 634 -21.11 18.99 99.13
N VAL A 635 -21.80 17.88 99.40
CA VAL A 635 -22.69 17.65 100.58
C VAL A 635 -21.98 16.93 101.73
N LEU A 636 -20.89 16.15 101.43
CA LEU A 636 -20.13 15.34 102.38
C LEU A 636 -18.75 16.00 102.80
N GLY A 637 -18.38 17.09 102.19
CA GLY A 637 -17.24 17.95 102.58
C GLY A 637 -17.72 19.26 103.18
#